data_76566493aabe173570b3c90fdbfbd3d2
#
_entry.id   76566493aabe173570b3c90fdbfbd3d2
#
_cell.length_a   1.000
_cell.length_b   1.000
_cell.length_c   1.000
_cell.angle_alpha   90.00
_cell.angle_beta   90.00
_cell.angle_gamma   90.00
#
_symmetry.space_group_name_H-M   'P 1'
#
loop_
_entity.id
_entity.type
_entity.pdbx_description
1 polymer ?
#
loop_
_entity_poly.entity_id
_entity_poly.type
_entity_poly.pdbx_seq_one_letter_code
_entity_poly.pdbx_strand_id
1 'polypeptide(L)'
;MKTKNTLISIIFFVVAAISASAQTGSITGKVTDKKNKESLIGTTVTVEGTTLGSSTDIDGKYAISNLKPGTYKVKVSYISYNTKVYDKVIVEPGKPTSLDIELEESSVTLGDVTVTAVRKTNTDISVISAVKSSPFVSIGISSQQISRTLDKDASEVVKRIPGITIQDDRFLVVRGLSQRYNNVWLNNAATPSSEADVKAFSFDVLPSSMIENIMIYKSPAAELPADFSGGFVKITTRNMPDKNGFFFNYGTGFSQGTTFGNFYRFKGSSTDFLGFDDGTRALPKDMPSHLGQYETATNPTVREKISILASEMNNNWVASPASAFPDQKLLAGFNRKFSFGKSVLGTSTSLSYSLSNNSDKIFVTDYTIYDFSNDKPSYLNQFTDMHYSSSAKLTLMHNWSFLVNDNTKIEFRNFFNQAGSSRATIRNGREWYNDGRYIRSEELRYLSRAIYSGQLSGEHTFEKGKAKLEWIAGYAMSNKNEPDTKRYRYIRDNNDTTKYIMIFSDQADLSSQARMWIDLRENTVSGTINYSRQLDISGFRPEIKAGLYYEKKAREFNARNFGYAKASNSSVIGQTALPVDQVFSDANLNLTDGIRLSEITALSDSYDASNLQVAGYISARLPVSPRLNIYAGLRLERNRQTLDSYKQGSTVEVKVDRDTINIFPSANLTYNFNDKNLVRLSYGMTVNRPEFREIAPFYYVDFELNAGIYGAPSIRQAYIHNFDIRYELYPRNGETFNIGAFYKYFDNPIEQVILGNSPTQYSFENVKSAYSYGIETESRKTLDFIPGMKDFSLVLNASLIRSKVQFEEGKLARNRPLEGQSPYIVNAGLYYHNQEKGLMITLLYNVIGKRIAAVGRPSPNKWEDIPDIYEMPRNVIDLTFSKMIGEKIEIKGGIKDLLNQRVRFVQNVNALVDMSAYSNGTDSGLKYFERDQITKSYLQGRYFSIGISVKL
;
A
#
# COMPACT_ATOMS: atom_id res chain seq x y z
N MET A 1 -21.49 45.48 9.08
CA MET A 1 -22.62 44.86 9.81
C MET A 1 -23.68 44.17 8.91
N LYS A 2 -23.52 44.11 7.59
CA LYS A 2 -24.53 43.50 6.68
C LYS A 2 -24.26 42.04 6.29
N THR A 3 -23.06 41.48 6.57
CA THR A 3 -22.68 40.12 6.19
C THR A 3 -22.99 39.06 7.25
N LYS A 4 -23.24 39.43 8.51
CA LYS A 4 -23.57 38.46 9.59
C LYS A 4 -25.03 37.97 9.52
N ASN A 5 -25.95 38.76 8.99
CA ASN A 5 -27.37 38.40 8.96
C ASN A 5 -27.71 37.44 7.79
N THR A 6 -26.91 37.43 6.73
CA THR A 6 -27.14 36.54 5.58
C THR A 6 -26.70 35.07 5.90
N LEU A 7 -25.66 34.90 6.71
CA LEU A 7 -25.21 33.56 7.12
C LEU A 7 -26.19 32.89 8.10
N ILE A 8 -26.75 33.67 9.01
CA ILE A 8 -27.75 33.17 9.98
C ILE A 8 -29.07 32.82 9.26
N SER A 9 -29.48 33.61 8.23
CA SER A 9 -30.67 33.29 7.43
C SER A 9 -30.51 32.02 6.59
N ILE A 10 -29.32 31.75 6.07
CA ILE A 10 -29.03 30.49 5.33
C ILE A 10 -29.04 29.27 6.27
N ILE A 11 -28.53 29.44 7.49
CA ILE A 11 -28.56 28.35 8.50
C ILE A 11 -30.00 28.08 8.96
N PHE A 12 -30.84 29.15 9.10
CA PHE A 12 -32.22 28.97 9.49
C PHE A 12 -33.09 28.35 8.37
N PHE A 13 -32.79 28.64 7.10
CA PHE A 13 -33.49 28.03 5.96
C PHE A 13 -33.09 26.56 5.76
N VAL A 14 -31.84 26.19 6.07
CA VAL A 14 -31.39 24.78 6.07
C VAL A 14 -32.00 23.98 7.21
N VAL A 15 -32.20 24.59 8.38
CA VAL A 15 -32.86 23.94 9.54
C VAL A 15 -34.38 23.80 9.32
N ALA A 16 -35.05 24.74 8.65
CA ALA A 16 -36.48 24.63 8.37
C ALA A 16 -36.85 23.63 7.27
N ALA A 17 -35.94 23.30 6.36
CA ALA A 17 -36.16 22.30 5.31
C ALA A 17 -36.09 20.82 5.82
N ILE A 18 -35.74 20.59 7.09
CA ILE A 18 -35.56 19.25 7.69
C ILE A 18 -36.85 18.71 8.32
N SER A 19 -37.92 19.46 8.36
CA SER A 19 -39.12 19.09 9.17
C SER A 19 -40.28 18.43 8.42
N ALA A 20 -40.12 18.01 7.19
CA ALA A 20 -41.15 17.25 6.44
C ALA A 20 -40.70 15.78 6.17
N SER A 21 -40.51 15.02 7.22
CA SER A 21 -40.32 13.56 7.10
C SER A 21 -41.69 12.90 7.19
N ALA A 22 -42.17 12.27 6.12
CA ALA A 22 -43.24 11.31 6.19
C ALA A 22 -42.88 10.26 7.23
N GLN A 23 -43.72 10.03 8.25
CA GLN A 23 -43.49 9.02 9.29
C GLN A 23 -43.43 7.63 8.62
N THR A 24 -42.22 7.06 8.54
CA THR A 24 -42.01 5.71 8.07
C THR A 24 -42.05 4.74 9.26
N GLY A 25 -42.50 3.52 9.05
CA GLY A 25 -42.41 2.44 10.04
C GLY A 25 -41.23 1.51 9.79
N SER A 26 -41.11 0.50 10.61
CA SER A 26 -40.05 -0.53 10.47
C SER A 26 -40.58 -1.92 10.79
N ILE A 27 -39.93 -2.98 10.24
CA ILE A 27 -40.12 -4.36 10.65
C ILE A 27 -38.85 -4.80 11.37
N THR A 28 -38.99 -5.29 12.58
CA THR A 28 -37.91 -5.81 13.42
C THR A 28 -38.24 -7.21 13.91
N GLY A 29 -37.23 -7.99 14.24
CA GLY A 29 -37.46 -9.32 14.79
C GLY A 29 -36.19 -10.14 14.88
N LYS A 30 -36.34 -11.38 15.24
CA LYS A 30 -35.26 -12.36 15.37
C LYS A 30 -35.53 -13.56 14.47
N VAL A 31 -34.46 -14.07 13.81
CA VAL A 31 -34.54 -15.30 13.03
C VAL A 31 -33.76 -16.39 13.75
N THR A 32 -34.42 -17.52 14.02
CA THR A 32 -33.84 -18.67 14.73
C THR A 32 -34.08 -19.96 13.96
N ASP A 33 -33.22 -20.94 14.23
CA ASP A 33 -33.46 -22.33 13.81
C ASP A 33 -34.63 -22.90 14.62
N LYS A 34 -35.56 -23.58 13.94
CA LYS A 34 -36.76 -24.14 14.57
C LYS A 34 -36.43 -25.27 15.54
N LYS A 35 -35.40 -26.08 15.28
CA LYS A 35 -35.04 -27.29 16.01
C LYS A 35 -34.20 -27.01 17.27
N ASN A 36 -33.14 -26.20 17.12
CA ASN A 36 -32.19 -25.94 18.21
C ASN A 36 -32.31 -24.56 18.83
N LYS A 37 -33.18 -23.67 18.24
CA LYS A 37 -33.39 -22.26 18.68
C LYS A 37 -32.17 -21.38 18.58
N GLU A 38 -31.11 -21.82 17.90
CA GLU A 38 -29.96 -21.00 17.63
C GLU A 38 -30.30 -19.84 16.70
N SER A 39 -29.65 -18.72 16.89
CA SER A 39 -29.81 -17.50 16.08
C SER A 39 -29.23 -17.71 14.69
N LEU A 40 -30.03 -17.54 13.67
CA LEU A 40 -29.61 -17.67 12.28
C LEU A 40 -29.10 -16.32 11.77
N ILE A 41 -27.81 -16.23 11.59
CA ILE A 41 -27.08 -14.99 11.32
C ILE A 41 -26.77 -14.88 9.84
N GLY A 42 -26.86 -13.63 9.31
CA GLY A 42 -26.74 -13.43 7.89
C GLY A 42 -27.94 -13.90 7.10
N THR A 43 -29.01 -14.31 7.79
CA THR A 43 -30.29 -14.61 7.14
C THR A 43 -30.80 -13.38 6.43
N THR A 44 -31.16 -13.53 5.19
CA THR A 44 -31.69 -12.44 4.38
C THR A 44 -33.19 -12.34 4.59
N VAL A 45 -33.62 -11.17 5.09
CA VAL A 45 -35.04 -10.82 5.28
C VAL A 45 -35.35 -9.67 4.30
N THR A 46 -36.26 -9.90 3.37
CA THR A 46 -36.65 -8.95 2.31
C THR A 46 -38.13 -8.70 2.26
N VAL A 47 -38.51 -7.50 1.89
CA VAL A 47 -39.91 -7.15 1.61
C VAL A 47 -40.16 -7.35 0.12
N GLU A 48 -41.02 -8.36 -0.22
CA GLU A 48 -41.32 -8.66 -1.62
C GLU A 48 -41.91 -7.46 -2.37
N GLY A 49 -41.53 -7.29 -3.61
CA GLY A 49 -41.92 -6.16 -4.44
C GLY A 49 -41.20 -4.84 -4.12
N THR A 50 -40.20 -4.86 -3.20
CA THR A 50 -39.36 -3.70 -2.87
C THR A 50 -37.87 -4.08 -2.87
N THR A 51 -37.03 -3.08 -2.82
CA THR A 51 -35.57 -3.27 -2.65
C THR A 51 -35.17 -3.21 -1.16
N LEU A 52 -36.12 -3.19 -0.25
CA LEU A 52 -35.89 -3.07 1.18
C LEU A 52 -35.71 -4.46 1.80
N GLY A 53 -34.63 -4.62 2.55
CA GLY A 53 -34.32 -5.84 3.27
C GLY A 53 -33.23 -5.59 4.29
N SER A 54 -32.98 -6.60 5.12
CA SER A 54 -31.91 -6.60 6.12
C SER A 54 -31.37 -8.02 6.24
N SER A 55 -30.10 -8.13 6.61
CA SER A 55 -29.55 -9.41 7.08
C SER A 55 -29.56 -9.41 8.60
N THR A 56 -29.79 -10.58 9.21
CA THR A 56 -29.75 -10.72 10.65
C THR A 56 -28.33 -10.49 11.19
N ASP A 57 -28.26 -9.87 12.36
CA ASP A 57 -27.05 -9.65 13.13
C ASP A 57 -26.60 -10.93 13.89
N ILE A 58 -25.60 -10.77 14.78
CA ILE A 58 -25.02 -11.87 15.55
C ILE A 58 -26.01 -12.54 16.53
N ASP A 59 -27.04 -11.82 16.94
CA ASP A 59 -28.10 -12.32 17.79
C ASP A 59 -29.27 -12.89 16.97
N GLY A 60 -29.16 -12.93 15.65
CA GLY A 60 -30.22 -13.27 14.73
C GLY A 60 -31.25 -12.15 14.54
N LYS A 61 -31.05 -10.97 15.09
CA LYS A 61 -31.96 -9.83 15.00
C LYS A 61 -31.81 -9.12 13.66
N TYR A 62 -32.91 -8.59 13.14
CA TYR A 62 -32.95 -7.78 11.94
C TYR A 62 -33.83 -6.56 12.10
N ALA A 63 -33.57 -5.52 11.33
CA ALA A 63 -34.42 -4.35 11.26
C ALA A 63 -34.47 -3.84 9.80
N ILE A 64 -35.69 -3.77 9.26
CA ILE A 64 -35.99 -3.17 7.97
C ILE A 64 -36.66 -1.83 8.23
N SER A 65 -35.91 -0.74 8.08
CA SER A 65 -36.41 0.62 8.36
C SER A 65 -36.87 1.33 7.08
N ASN A 66 -37.53 2.50 7.24
CA ASN A 66 -38.01 3.34 6.15
C ASN A 66 -39.09 2.72 5.26
N LEU A 67 -39.92 1.86 5.85
CA LEU A 67 -41.08 1.33 5.18
C LEU A 67 -42.22 2.38 5.24
N LYS A 68 -42.89 2.62 4.13
CA LYS A 68 -44.14 3.41 4.16
C LYS A 68 -45.18 2.59 4.93
N PRO A 69 -46.11 3.24 5.65
CA PRO A 69 -47.24 2.52 6.23
C PRO A 69 -48.01 1.73 5.17
N GLY A 70 -48.27 0.46 5.47
CA GLY A 70 -48.91 -0.43 4.50
C GLY A 70 -48.76 -1.92 4.86
N THR A 71 -49.31 -2.81 4.06
CA THR A 71 -49.22 -4.25 4.24
C THR A 71 -48.24 -4.85 3.27
N TYR A 72 -47.30 -5.63 3.79
CA TYR A 72 -46.16 -6.17 3.06
C TYR A 72 -46.12 -7.71 3.13
N LYS A 73 -45.46 -8.30 2.11
CA LYS A 73 -44.99 -9.69 2.13
C LYS A 73 -43.51 -9.70 2.50
N VAL A 74 -43.13 -10.46 3.49
CA VAL A 74 -41.76 -10.59 3.96
C VAL A 74 -41.22 -11.97 3.63
N LYS A 75 -40.18 -12.02 2.79
CA LYS A 75 -39.51 -13.26 2.39
C LYS A 75 -38.22 -13.40 3.18
N VAL A 76 -38.00 -14.59 3.74
CA VAL A 76 -36.83 -14.91 4.56
C VAL A 76 -36.11 -16.11 3.98
N SER A 77 -34.84 -15.96 3.72
CA SER A 77 -34.01 -17.03 3.13
C SER A 77 -32.65 -17.12 3.81
N TYR A 78 -32.21 -18.35 4.02
CA TYR A 78 -30.90 -18.67 4.58
C TYR A 78 -30.33 -19.93 3.91
N ILE A 79 -29.01 -20.03 3.80
CA ILE A 79 -28.34 -21.17 3.17
C ILE A 79 -28.65 -22.42 3.99
N SER A 80 -29.04 -23.51 3.31
CA SER A 80 -29.43 -24.78 3.93
C SER A 80 -30.75 -24.76 4.73
N TYR A 81 -31.58 -23.72 4.58
CA TYR A 81 -32.89 -23.63 5.21
C TYR A 81 -33.99 -23.42 4.17
N ASN A 82 -35.20 -23.90 4.47
CA ASN A 82 -36.36 -23.65 3.66
C ASN A 82 -36.73 -22.17 3.67
N THR A 83 -36.85 -21.57 2.49
CA THR A 83 -37.31 -20.19 2.35
C THR A 83 -38.76 -20.07 2.87
N LYS A 84 -39.03 -19.06 3.73
CA LYS A 84 -40.31 -18.78 4.30
C LYS A 84 -40.86 -17.42 3.86
N VAL A 85 -42.12 -17.34 3.55
CA VAL A 85 -42.78 -16.06 3.19
C VAL A 85 -43.90 -15.80 4.18
N TYR A 86 -43.90 -14.60 4.74
CA TYR A 86 -44.96 -14.13 5.64
C TYR A 86 -45.79 -13.10 4.88
N ASP A 87 -47.08 -13.46 4.66
CA ASP A 87 -48.02 -12.56 4.01
C ASP A 87 -48.70 -11.64 5.05
N LYS A 88 -49.12 -10.44 4.58
CA LYS A 88 -49.92 -9.50 5.36
C LYS A 88 -49.21 -8.93 6.63
N VAL A 89 -47.90 -8.65 6.56
CA VAL A 89 -47.17 -7.93 7.61
C VAL A 89 -47.57 -6.46 7.56
N ILE A 90 -48.24 -5.97 8.58
CA ILE A 90 -48.73 -4.58 8.63
C ILE A 90 -47.68 -3.66 9.26
N VAL A 91 -47.32 -2.60 8.59
CA VAL A 91 -46.38 -1.55 9.06
C VAL A 91 -47.18 -0.30 9.38
N GLU A 92 -47.15 0.13 10.66
CA GLU A 92 -47.79 1.36 11.13
C GLU A 92 -46.81 2.55 11.11
N PRO A 93 -47.33 3.80 10.99
CA PRO A 93 -46.50 5.00 11.01
C PRO A 93 -45.78 5.13 12.35
N GLY A 94 -44.44 5.32 12.30
CA GLY A 94 -43.63 5.63 13.49
C GLY A 94 -43.42 4.50 14.49
N LYS A 95 -43.97 3.28 14.23
CA LYS A 95 -43.84 2.14 15.14
C LYS A 95 -43.10 0.99 14.49
N PRO A 96 -42.26 0.24 15.25
CA PRO A 96 -41.68 -1.02 14.77
C PRO A 96 -42.72 -2.15 14.84
N THR A 97 -42.91 -2.88 13.73
CA THR A 97 -43.66 -4.14 13.68
C THR A 97 -42.69 -5.29 14.03
N SER A 98 -42.99 -6.02 15.11
CA SER A 98 -42.17 -7.17 15.51
C SER A 98 -42.59 -8.42 14.73
N LEU A 99 -41.63 -9.11 14.09
CA LEU A 99 -41.84 -10.35 13.36
C LEU A 99 -40.70 -11.32 13.65
N ASP A 100 -40.85 -12.19 14.64
CA ASP A 100 -39.89 -13.25 14.93
C ASP A 100 -40.12 -14.45 14.02
N ILE A 101 -39.02 -15.03 13.51
CA ILE A 101 -39.05 -15.99 12.42
C ILE A 101 -38.28 -17.25 12.82
N GLU A 102 -38.89 -18.39 12.60
CA GLU A 102 -38.24 -19.69 12.75
C GLU A 102 -38.10 -20.34 11.38
N LEU A 103 -36.87 -20.70 11.01
CA LEU A 103 -36.58 -21.44 9.79
C LEU A 103 -36.27 -22.90 10.10
N GLU A 104 -36.68 -23.78 9.20
CA GLU A 104 -36.38 -25.22 9.25
C GLU A 104 -35.22 -25.53 8.30
N GLU A 105 -34.27 -26.36 8.78
CA GLU A 105 -33.21 -26.89 7.88
C GLU A 105 -33.87 -27.63 6.70
N SER A 106 -33.35 -27.31 5.51
CA SER A 106 -33.74 -28.00 4.29
C SER A 106 -33.03 -29.34 4.19
N SER A 107 -33.76 -30.43 4.29
CA SER A 107 -33.21 -31.76 3.99
C SER A 107 -32.99 -32.00 2.48
N VAL A 108 -33.33 -31.04 1.66
CA VAL A 108 -33.19 -31.08 0.21
C VAL A 108 -32.07 -30.12 -0.21
N THR A 109 -31.03 -30.66 -0.83
CA THR A 109 -29.97 -29.97 -1.55
C THR A 109 -30.43 -28.69 -2.23
N LEU A 110 -29.62 -27.62 -2.02
CA LEU A 110 -29.71 -26.28 -2.60
C LEU A 110 -30.30 -26.22 -4.02
N GLY A 111 -31.63 -26.08 -4.12
CA GLY A 111 -32.34 -25.69 -5.30
C GLY A 111 -33.07 -24.38 -5.04
N ASP A 112 -32.80 -23.41 -5.88
CA ASP A 112 -33.54 -22.16 -6.05
C ASP A 112 -33.66 -21.21 -4.84
N VAL A 113 -32.58 -20.57 -4.46
CA VAL A 113 -32.64 -19.28 -3.76
C VAL A 113 -32.19 -18.17 -4.71
N THR A 114 -33.14 -17.55 -5.38
CA THR A 114 -32.93 -16.28 -6.07
C THR A 114 -32.84 -15.21 -5.01
N VAL A 115 -31.63 -14.86 -4.61
CA VAL A 115 -31.37 -13.78 -3.65
C VAL A 115 -31.41 -12.46 -4.38
N THR A 116 -32.55 -11.75 -4.31
CA THR A 116 -32.75 -10.40 -4.87
C THR A 116 -32.25 -9.26 -3.97
N ALA A 117 -31.54 -9.57 -2.89
CA ALA A 117 -30.91 -8.56 -2.04
C ALA A 117 -29.43 -8.41 -2.38
N VAL A 118 -28.95 -7.18 -2.52
CA VAL A 118 -27.52 -6.88 -2.61
C VAL A 118 -26.84 -7.40 -1.35
N ARG A 119 -26.02 -8.43 -1.49
CA ARG A 119 -25.28 -9.01 -0.36
C ARG A 119 -24.38 -7.96 0.23
N LYS A 120 -24.52 -7.66 1.53
CA LYS A 120 -23.59 -6.75 2.22
C LYS A 120 -22.21 -7.38 2.24
N THR A 121 -21.20 -6.61 1.84
CA THR A 121 -19.78 -7.03 1.80
C THR A 121 -18.91 -6.22 2.75
N ASN A 122 -19.54 -5.30 3.50
CA ASN A 122 -18.89 -4.27 4.31
C ASN A 122 -18.86 -4.59 5.82
N THR A 123 -19.43 -5.73 6.26
CA THR A 123 -19.50 -6.13 7.67
C THR A 123 -18.46 -7.21 7.99
N ASP A 124 -18.07 -7.32 9.28
CA ASP A 124 -17.14 -8.36 9.74
C ASP A 124 -17.68 -9.77 9.44
N ILE A 125 -18.99 -9.97 9.63
CA ILE A 125 -19.66 -11.24 9.37
C ILE A 125 -19.60 -11.59 7.89
N SER A 126 -19.85 -10.63 7.01
CA SER A 126 -19.81 -10.89 5.56
C SER A 126 -18.41 -11.26 5.08
N VAL A 127 -17.36 -10.63 5.63
CA VAL A 127 -15.97 -10.97 5.33
C VAL A 127 -15.60 -12.34 5.88
N ILE A 128 -15.95 -12.66 7.14
CA ILE A 128 -15.72 -13.98 7.75
C ILE A 128 -16.45 -15.07 6.94
N SER A 129 -17.69 -14.83 6.54
CA SER A 129 -18.45 -15.75 5.69
C SER A 129 -17.80 -15.94 4.31
N ALA A 130 -17.28 -14.86 3.70
CA ALA A 130 -16.55 -14.93 2.44
C ALA A 130 -15.26 -15.75 2.58
N VAL A 131 -14.50 -15.57 3.67
CA VAL A 131 -13.30 -16.36 3.98
C VAL A 131 -13.66 -17.83 4.17
N LYS A 132 -14.69 -18.13 4.98
CA LYS A 132 -15.14 -19.51 5.24
C LYS A 132 -15.60 -20.24 3.96
N SER A 133 -16.31 -19.54 3.06
CA SER A 133 -16.81 -20.10 1.81
C SER A 133 -15.78 -20.13 0.68
N SER A 134 -14.65 -19.41 0.82
CA SER A 134 -13.59 -19.40 -0.17
C SER A 134 -12.97 -20.79 -0.32
N PRO A 135 -12.70 -21.28 -1.54
CA PRO A 135 -11.92 -22.50 -1.72
C PRO A 135 -10.42 -22.30 -1.43
N PHE A 136 -9.97 -21.05 -1.26
CA PHE A 136 -8.56 -20.66 -1.11
C PHE A 136 -8.25 -20.24 0.32
N VAL A 137 -6.98 -20.33 0.72
CA VAL A 137 -6.50 -19.72 1.95
C VAL A 137 -6.56 -18.20 1.80
N SER A 138 -7.49 -17.58 2.48
CA SER A 138 -7.74 -16.14 2.39
C SER A 138 -7.98 -15.52 3.76
N ILE A 139 -7.88 -14.20 3.81
CA ILE A 139 -8.18 -13.37 4.98
C ILE A 139 -8.72 -12.04 4.50
N GLY A 140 -9.52 -11.35 5.31
CA GLY A 140 -10.04 -10.05 4.91
C GLY A 140 -10.32 -9.14 6.08
N ILE A 141 -10.50 -7.85 5.77
CA ILE A 141 -10.92 -6.81 6.69
C ILE A 141 -12.08 -6.02 6.10
N SER A 142 -13.12 -5.78 6.90
CA SER A 142 -14.33 -5.06 6.49
C SER A 142 -14.22 -3.56 6.76
N SER A 143 -15.04 -2.74 6.08
CA SER A 143 -15.17 -1.31 6.43
C SER A 143 -15.69 -1.11 7.84
N GLN A 144 -16.47 -2.04 8.38
CA GLN A 144 -16.92 -2.02 9.77
C GLN A 144 -15.73 -2.10 10.72
N GLN A 145 -14.78 -3.00 10.49
CA GLN A 145 -13.57 -3.12 11.29
C GLN A 145 -12.63 -1.91 11.08
N ILE A 146 -12.46 -1.46 9.84
CA ILE A 146 -11.66 -0.26 9.49
C ILE A 146 -12.18 0.97 10.24
N SER A 147 -13.50 1.12 10.35
CA SER A 147 -14.10 2.29 11.02
C SER A 147 -13.83 2.35 12.52
N ARG A 148 -13.41 1.22 13.14
CA ARG A 148 -13.06 1.14 14.57
C ARG A 148 -11.67 1.61 14.90
N THR A 149 -10.85 1.90 13.88
CA THR A 149 -9.47 2.38 14.03
C THR A 149 -9.36 3.82 13.51
N LEU A 150 -8.24 4.48 13.83
CA LEU A 150 -7.90 5.81 13.30
C LEU A 150 -6.99 5.72 12.08
N ASP A 151 -7.06 4.59 11.36
CA ASP A 151 -6.23 4.39 10.18
C ASP A 151 -6.56 5.42 9.10
N LYS A 152 -5.54 6.08 8.59
CA LYS A 152 -5.68 7.20 7.63
C LYS A 152 -5.97 6.68 6.22
N ASP A 153 -5.29 5.61 5.83
CA ASP A 153 -5.28 5.05 4.49
C ASP A 153 -5.16 3.52 4.51
N ALA A 154 -5.14 2.94 3.34
CA ALA A 154 -5.07 1.48 3.19
C ALA A 154 -3.77 0.89 3.76
N SER A 155 -2.65 1.64 3.79
CA SER A 155 -1.38 1.14 4.33
C SER A 155 -1.47 0.87 5.84
N GLU A 156 -2.12 1.77 6.58
CA GLU A 156 -2.35 1.58 8.01
C GLU A 156 -3.38 0.47 8.29
N VAL A 157 -4.41 0.36 7.45
CA VAL A 157 -5.45 -0.68 7.56
C VAL A 157 -4.85 -2.08 7.44
N VAL A 158 -4.02 -2.33 6.43
CA VAL A 158 -3.49 -3.68 6.19
C VAL A 158 -2.49 -4.13 7.25
N LYS A 159 -1.85 -3.21 7.99
CA LYS A 159 -1.02 -3.55 9.17
C LYS A 159 -1.79 -4.33 10.25
N ARG A 160 -3.12 -4.28 10.23
CA ARG A 160 -4.00 -4.99 11.18
C ARG A 160 -4.27 -6.44 10.78
N ILE A 161 -3.90 -6.84 9.56
CA ILE A 161 -4.15 -8.16 9.00
C ILE A 161 -3.00 -9.13 9.36
N PRO A 162 -3.29 -10.39 9.74
CA PRO A 162 -2.28 -11.38 10.11
C PRO A 162 -1.23 -11.64 9.03
N GLY A 163 0.05 -11.70 9.47
CA GLY A 163 1.18 -12.01 8.58
C GLY A 163 1.48 -10.89 7.58
N ILE A 164 0.99 -9.67 7.86
CA ILE A 164 1.20 -8.52 7.00
C ILE A 164 1.99 -7.45 7.72
N THR A 165 2.96 -6.88 7.01
CA THR A 165 3.70 -5.68 7.41
C THR A 165 3.72 -4.69 6.28
N ILE A 166 4.14 -3.46 6.57
CA ILE A 166 4.32 -2.41 5.56
C ILE A 166 5.78 -1.98 5.58
N GLN A 167 6.34 -1.83 4.40
CA GLN A 167 7.65 -1.23 4.17
C GLN A 167 7.46 0.20 3.65
N ASP A 168 8.33 1.13 4.10
CA ASP A 168 8.33 2.54 3.71
C ASP A 168 6.96 3.24 3.86
N ASP A 169 6.16 2.79 4.84
CA ASP A 169 4.78 3.22 5.11
C ASP A 169 3.80 3.14 3.92
N ARG A 170 4.17 2.45 2.84
CA ARG A 170 3.44 2.39 1.56
C ARG A 170 3.25 1.00 1.00
N PHE A 171 4.24 0.10 1.15
CA PHE A 171 4.29 -1.15 0.40
C PHE A 171 3.98 -2.35 1.26
N LEU A 172 3.12 -3.21 0.73
CA LEU A 172 2.67 -4.41 1.41
C LEU A 172 3.74 -5.50 1.39
N VAL A 173 3.99 -6.09 2.55
CA VAL A 173 4.81 -7.28 2.74
C VAL A 173 3.93 -8.38 3.35
N VAL A 174 3.79 -9.51 2.67
CA VAL A 174 2.95 -10.64 3.11
C VAL A 174 3.84 -11.84 3.42
N ARG A 175 3.68 -12.42 4.61
CA ARG A 175 4.50 -13.56 5.05
C ARG A 175 6.02 -13.29 4.98
N GLY A 176 6.40 -12.04 5.22
CA GLY A 176 7.80 -11.61 5.12
C GLY A 176 8.36 -11.53 3.70
N LEU A 177 7.54 -11.76 2.67
CA LEU A 177 7.93 -11.56 1.28
C LEU A 177 7.71 -10.11 0.88
N SER A 178 8.76 -9.49 0.36
CA SER A 178 8.77 -8.08 -0.05
C SER A 178 7.70 -7.76 -1.08
N GLN A 179 7.50 -6.48 -1.34
CA GLN A 179 6.45 -5.95 -2.23
C GLN A 179 6.47 -6.58 -3.63
N ARG A 180 7.62 -6.97 -4.16
CA ARG A 180 7.76 -7.61 -5.47
C ARG A 180 7.00 -8.94 -5.62
N TYR A 181 6.73 -9.62 -4.50
CA TYR A 181 6.01 -10.89 -4.45
C TYR A 181 4.51 -10.74 -4.20
N ASN A 182 3.98 -9.50 -4.21
CA ASN A 182 2.58 -9.22 -3.95
C ASN A 182 1.94 -8.54 -5.17
N ASN A 183 0.69 -8.89 -5.46
CA ASN A 183 -0.09 -8.28 -6.54
C ASN A 183 -1.36 -7.66 -5.97
N VAL A 184 -1.76 -6.48 -6.48
CA VAL A 184 -2.89 -5.71 -5.95
C VAL A 184 -3.84 -5.34 -7.08
N TRP A 185 -5.11 -5.66 -6.90
CA TRP A 185 -6.18 -5.19 -7.76
C TRP A 185 -7.14 -4.28 -7.00
N LEU A 186 -7.50 -3.18 -7.62
CA LEU A 186 -8.53 -2.27 -7.16
C LEU A 186 -9.81 -2.53 -7.95
N ASN A 187 -10.91 -2.87 -7.25
CA ASN A 187 -12.21 -3.17 -7.86
C ASN A 187 -12.13 -4.25 -8.95
N ASN A 188 -11.31 -5.29 -8.74
CA ASN A 188 -11.03 -6.40 -9.66
C ASN A 188 -10.32 -6.03 -10.98
N ALA A 189 -9.70 -4.87 -11.07
CA ALA A 189 -8.84 -4.49 -12.19
C ALA A 189 -7.39 -4.25 -11.72
N ALA A 190 -6.43 -4.47 -12.59
CA ALA A 190 -5.01 -4.25 -12.31
C ALA A 190 -4.75 -2.79 -11.95
N THR A 191 -3.82 -2.55 -11.00
CA THR A 191 -3.41 -1.21 -10.58
C THR A 191 -2.07 -0.83 -11.21
N PRO A 192 -1.86 0.45 -11.56
CA PRO A 192 -0.54 0.93 -11.99
C PRO A 192 0.38 1.10 -10.78
N SER A 193 1.68 1.12 -11.01
CA SER A 193 2.66 1.57 -10.03
C SER A 193 3.00 3.04 -10.23
N SER A 194 3.04 3.80 -9.14
CA SER A 194 3.53 5.20 -9.13
C SER A 194 5.01 5.31 -8.80
N GLU A 195 5.71 4.19 -8.69
CA GLU A 195 7.10 4.17 -8.29
C GLU A 195 7.99 3.75 -9.48
N ALA A 196 9.13 4.43 -9.61
CA ALA A 196 10.10 4.12 -10.65
C ALA A 196 10.79 2.77 -10.40
N ASP A 197 11.03 2.47 -9.13
CA ASP A 197 11.92 1.40 -8.70
C ASP A 197 11.22 0.10 -8.30
N VAL A 198 9.90 0.14 -8.09
CA VAL A 198 9.14 -1.04 -7.63
C VAL A 198 7.78 -1.16 -8.33
N LYS A 199 7.40 -2.40 -8.66
CA LYS A 199 6.08 -2.77 -9.18
C LYS A 199 5.07 -2.91 -8.05
N ALA A 200 4.91 -1.94 -7.22
CA ALA A 200 4.00 -2.07 -6.10
C ALA A 200 2.94 -0.98 -6.13
N PHE A 201 1.72 -1.35 -5.76
CA PHE A 201 0.68 -0.38 -5.48
C PHE A 201 1.00 0.34 -4.16
N SER A 202 0.95 1.66 -4.18
CA SER A 202 1.19 2.49 -3.01
C SER A 202 -0.09 2.59 -2.18
N PHE A 203 -0.15 1.87 -1.07
CA PHE A 203 -1.37 1.79 -0.23
C PHE A 203 -1.73 3.11 0.46
N ASP A 204 -0.79 4.05 0.57
CA ASP A 204 -1.01 5.37 1.16
C ASP A 204 -1.90 6.31 0.33
N VAL A 205 -2.14 5.99 -0.95
CA VAL A 205 -2.97 6.82 -1.85
C VAL A 205 -4.47 6.60 -1.65
N LEU A 206 -4.89 5.49 -1.04
CA LEU A 206 -6.29 5.13 -0.87
C LEU A 206 -6.78 5.42 0.55
N PRO A 207 -7.64 6.45 0.78
CA PRO A 207 -8.19 6.75 2.08
C PRO A 207 -9.00 5.57 2.65
N SER A 208 -8.77 5.24 3.92
CA SER A 208 -9.44 4.13 4.61
C SER A 208 -10.97 4.22 4.56
N SER A 209 -11.51 5.44 4.57
CA SER A 209 -12.94 5.72 4.51
C SER A 209 -13.64 5.36 3.19
N MET A 210 -12.88 5.23 2.09
CA MET A 210 -13.39 4.85 0.78
C MET A 210 -13.40 3.33 0.55
N ILE A 211 -12.79 2.56 1.46
CA ILE A 211 -12.68 1.11 1.37
C ILE A 211 -13.95 0.46 1.88
N GLU A 212 -14.48 -0.49 1.12
CA GLU A 212 -15.57 -1.38 1.53
C GLU A 212 -15.04 -2.64 2.22
N ASN A 213 -14.07 -3.28 1.60
CA ASN A 213 -13.31 -4.40 2.17
C ASN A 213 -11.97 -4.57 1.48
N ILE A 214 -11.06 -5.28 2.14
CA ILE A 214 -9.81 -5.78 1.56
C ILE A 214 -9.78 -7.29 1.78
N MET A 215 -9.61 -8.06 0.70
CA MET A 215 -9.44 -9.51 0.73
C MET A 215 -8.03 -9.86 0.27
N ILE A 216 -7.36 -10.73 1.00
CA ILE A 216 -6.00 -11.18 0.69
C ILE A 216 -6.01 -12.69 0.53
N TYR A 217 -5.66 -13.14 -0.66
CA TYR A 217 -5.53 -14.55 -1.02
C TYR A 217 -4.07 -14.95 -0.87
N LYS A 218 -3.81 -15.94 -0.02
CA LYS A 218 -2.45 -16.40 0.31
C LYS A 218 -2.07 -17.70 -0.41
N SER A 219 -3.03 -18.39 -1.03
CA SER A 219 -2.79 -19.54 -1.87
C SER A 219 -3.13 -19.26 -3.33
N PRO A 220 -2.39 -19.85 -4.30
CA PRO A 220 -2.66 -19.72 -5.73
C PRO A 220 -3.96 -20.38 -6.17
N ALA A 221 -4.55 -19.84 -7.24
CA ALA A 221 -5.70 -20.40 -7.94
C ALA A 221 -5.65 -20.03 -9.42
N ALA A 222 -6.20 -20.87 -10.29
CA ALA A 222 -6.16 -20.65 -11.74
C ALA A 222 -6.84 -19.34 -12.18
N GLU A 223 -7.84 -18.87 -11.46
CA GLU A 223 -8.56 -17.62 -11.72
C GLU A 223 -7.82 -16.36 -11.26
N LEU A 224 -6.76 -16.51 -10.46
CA LEU A 224 -5.93 -15.42 -10.01
C LEU A 224 -4.70 -15.26 -10.93
N PRO A 225 -4.13 -14.05 -11.08
CA PRO A 225 -2.86 -13.89 -11.77
C PRO A 225 -1.79 -14.79 -11.15
N ALA A 226 -0.87 -15.33 -11.95
CA ALA A 226 0.22 -16.14 -11.41
C ALA A 226 1.35 -15.30 -10.79
N ASP A 227 1.38 -14.00 -11.02
CA ASP A 227 2.42 -13.08 -10.58
C ASP A 227 2.22 -12.61 -9.13
N PHE A 228 2.24 -13.57 -8.20
CA PHE A 228 2.32 -13.30 -6.75
C PHE A 228 2.78 -14.55 -6.00
N SER A 229 3.40 -14.37 -4.85
CA SER A 229 3.80 -15.48 -3.97
C SER A 229 3.60 -15.17 -2.49
N GLY A 230 3.61 -13.89 -2.12
CA GLY A 230 3.23 -13.44 -0.78
C GLY A 230 1.72 -13.45 -0.62
N GLY A 231 1.04 -12.58 -1.34
CA GLY A 231 -0.41 -12.44 -1.35
C GLY A 231 -0.95 -11.73 -2.58
N PHE A 232 -2.14 -12.14 -2.99
CA PHE A 232 -2.94 -11.41 -3.97
C PHE A 232 -4.01 -10.61 -3.26
N VAL A 233 -3.98 -9.29 -3.40
CA VAL A 233 -4.82 -8.35 -2.65
C VAL A 233 -5.91 -7.79 -3.53
N LYS A 234 -7.16 -7.97 -3.14
CA LYS A 234 -8.32 -7.32 -3.74
C LYS A 234 -8.84 -6.24 -2.81
N ILE A 235 -8.79 -4.99 -3.27
CA ILE A 235 -9.37 -3.85 -2.58
C ILE A 235 -10.66 -3.50 -3.27
N THR A 236 -11.77 -3.46 -2.53
CA THR A 236 -13.07 -3.04 -3.04
C THR A 236 -13.43 -1.70 -2.46
N THR A 237 -13.77 -0.73 -3.30
CA THR A 237 -14.26 0.58 -2.88
C THR A 237 -15.77 0.57 -2.69
N ARG A 238 -16.28 1.45 -1.83
CA ARG A 238 -17.73 1.62 -1.60
C ARG A 238 -18.46 1.91 -2.90
N ASN A 239 -19.62 1.27 -3.09
CA ASN A 239 -20.36 1.39 -4.34
C ASN A 239 -21.87 1.56 -4.12
N MET A 240 -22.61 0.44 -3.90
CA MET A 240 -24.04 0.51 -3.71
C MET A 240 -24.38 0.99 -2.30
N PRO A 241 -25.01 2.17 -2.14
CA PRO A 241 -25.35 2.66 -0.84
C PRO A 241 -26.56 1.93 -0.23
N ASP A 242 -26.51 1.69 1.08
CA ASP A 242 -27.63 1.16 1.84
C ASP A 242 -28.76 2.19 1.96
N LYS A 243 -28.41 3.45 2.21
CA LYS A 243 -29.31 4.58 2.45
C LYS A 243 -28.85 5.80 1.67
N ASN A 244 -29.81 6.67 1.30
CA ASN A 244 -29.52 8.01 0.85
C ASN A 244 -28.96 8.81 2.03
N GLY A 245 -27.99 9.66 1.78
CA GLY A 245 -27.44 10.51 2.82
C GLY A 245 -26.23 11.29 2.38
N PHE A 246 -25.91 12.29 3.16
CA PHE A 246 -24.69 13.07 3.09
C PHE A 246 -23.86 12.74 4.33
N PHE A 247 -22.55 12.69 4.19
CA PHE A 247 -21.64 12.56 5.31
C PHE A 247 -20.49 13.56 5.21
N PHE A 248 -20.07 14.02 6.36
CA PHE A 248 -18.97 14.97 6.48
C PHE A 248 -18.08 14.57 7.67
N ASN A 249 -16.79 14.47 7.46
CA ASN A 249 -15.83 14.16 8.53
C ASN A 249 -14.73 15.23 8.50
N TYR A 250 -14.44 15.78 9.65
CA TYR A 250 -13.29 16.66 9.86
C TYR A 250 -12.42 16.08 10.97
N GLY A 251 -11.12 16.09 10.75
CA GLY A 251 -10.14 15.62 11.73
C GLY A 251 -8.90 16.50 11.74
N THR A 252 -8.31 16.64 12.91
CA THR A 252 -7.03 17.33 13.10
C THR A 252 -6.07 16.43 13.87
N GLY A 253 -4.77 16.63 13.65
CA GLY A 253 -3.72 15.84 14.29
C GLY A 253 -2.54 16.69 14.73
N PHE A 254 -1.93 16.24 15.83
CA PHE A 254 -0.75 16.85 16.42
C PHE A 254 0.38 15.81 16.47
N SER A 255 1.51 16.08 15.81
CA SER A 255 2.72 15.27 15.84
C SER A 255 3.70 15.84 16.84
N GLN A 256 4.10 15.04 17.84
CA GLN A 256 5.10 15.45 18.84
C GLN A 256 6.44 15.73 18.15
N GLY A 257 7.02 16.90 18.44
CA GLY A 257 8.29 17.32 17.83
C GLY A 257 8.16 18.05 16.49
N THR A 258 6.98 17.99 15.85
CA THR A 258 6.71 18.67 14.57
C THR A 258 5.76 19.84 14.74
N THR A 259 4.54 19.55 15.23
CA THR A 259 3.47 20.56 15.29
C THR A 259 3.84 21.69 16.24
N PHE A 260 3.79 22.94 15.75
CA PHE A 260 4.25 24.16 16.41
C PHE A 260 5.75 24.17 16.77
N GLY A 261 6.53 23.19 16.30
CA GLY A 261 7.98 23.13 16.45
C GLY A 261 8.71 23.91 15.36
N ASN A 262 10.05 23.89 15.45
CA ASN A 262 10.90 24.45 14.41
C ASN A 262 10.71 23.66 13.12
N PHE A 263 10.30 24.33 12.07
CA PHE A 263 10.03 23.77 10.77
C PHE A 263 10.68 24.63 9.69
N TYR A 264 11.07 24.01 8.59
CA TYR A 264 11.66 24.72 7.45
C TYR A 264 10.89 24.37 6.17
N ARG A 265 10.65 25.37 5.34
CA ARG A 265 10.03 25.21 4.02
C ARG A 265 10.82 26.01 2.99
N PHE A 266 10.92 25.49 1.79
CA PHE A 266 11.36 26.30 0.64
C PHE A 266 10.15 26.80 -0.13
N LYS A 267 10.34 27.89 -0.86
CA LYS A 267 9.29 28.51 -1.66
C LYS A 267 8.95 27.57 -2.82
N GLY A 268 7.69 27.19 -2.92
CA GLY A 268 7.15 26.30 -3.93
C GLY A 268 6.14 26.97 -4.85
N SER A 269 5.33 26.13 -5.47
CA SER A 269 4.23 26.49 -6.34
C SER A 269 3.01 26.96 -5.53
N SER A 270 2.18 27.80 -6.13
CA SER A 270 0.93 28.28 -5.52
C SER A 270 -0.11 27.17 -5.32
N THR A 271 0.05 26.04 -5.98
CA THR A 271 -0.86 24.87 -5.95
C THR A 271 -0.32 23.67 -5.16
N ASP A 272 0.85 23.80 -4.51
CA ASP A 272 1.42 22.74 -3.67
C ASP A 272 0.45 22.23 -2.59
N PHE A 273 -0.40 23.13 -2.06
CA PHE A 273 -1.40 22.77 -1.05
C PHE A 273 -2.49 21.83 -1.58
N LEU A 274 -2.68 21.71 -2.90
CA LEU A 274 -3.56 20.73 -3.55
C LEU A 274 -2.80 19.51 -4.05
N GLY A 275 -1.48 19.50 -3.94
CA GLY A 275 -0.63 18.43 -4.43
C GLY A 275 -0.22 18.55 -5.89
N PHE A 276 -0.46 19.69 -6.55
CA PHE A 276 -0.08 19.95 -7.93
C PHE A 276 1.08 20.96 -8.01
N ASP A 277 1.91 20.85 -9.04
CA ASP A 277 2.82 21.91 -9.43
C ASP A 277 2.18 22.78 -10.54
N ASP A 278 2.26 24.10 -10.42
CA ASP A 278 1.70 25.06 -11.39
C ASP A 278 2.66 25.40 -12.53
N GLY A 279 3.77 24.68 -12.65
CA GLY A 279 4.83 24.95 -13.61
C GLY A 279 5.96 25.83 -13.07
N THR A 280 5.89 26.31 -11.82
CA THR A 280 6.96 27.09 -11.19
C THR A 280 8.31 26.34 -11.19
N ARG A 281 8.28 25.02 -11.20
CA ARG A 281 9.47 24.15 -11.21
C ARG A 281 9.77 23.56 -12.58
N ALA A 282 9.07 23.98 -13.64
CA ALA A 282 9.33 23.51 -14.99
C ALA A 282 10.69 23.97 -15.51
N LEU A 283 11.24 23.24 -16.44
CA LEU A 283 12.35 23.71 -17.26
C LEU A 283 11.93 24.93 -18.10
N PRO A 284 12.84 25.88 -18.40
CA PRO A 284 12.58 26.98 -19.33
C PRO A 284 11.98 26.45 -20.66
N LYS A 285 11.09 27.22 -21.27
CA LYS A 285 10.38 26.78 -22.51
C LYS A 285 11.34 26.53 -23.68
N ASP A 286 12.41 27.34 -23.75
CA ASP A 286 13.41 27.24 -24.81
C ASP A 286 14.55 26.27 -24.47
N MET A 287 14.41 25.52 -23.37
CA MET A 287 15.38 24.48 -23.01
C MET A 287 15.40 23.38 -24.07
N PRO A 288 16.54 23.13 -24.72
CA PRO A 288 16.65 22.09 -25.73
C PRO A 288 16.47 20.71 -25.12
N SER A 289 16.24 19.70 -25.95
CA SER A 289 16.19 18.29 -25.51
C SER A 289 17.48 17.85 -24.82
N HIS A 290 18.63 18.44 -25.20
CA HIS A 290 19.93 18.23 -24.56
C HIS A 290 20.82 19.47 -24.70
N LEU A 291 21.48 19.92 -23.62
CA LEU A 291 22.38 21.11 -23.64
C LEU A 291 23.68 20.90 -24.43
N GLY A 292 24.09 19.65 -24.65
CA GLY A 292 25.37 19.34 -25.29
C GLY A 292 25.60 20.06 -26.63
N GLN A 293 24.52 20.34 -27.37
CA GLN A 293 24.60 21.14 -28.61
C GLN A 293 25.07 22.58 -28.38
N TYR A 294 24.82 23.17 -27.20
CA TYR A 294 25.30 24.51 -26.84
C TYR A 294 26.68 24.45 -26.17
N GLU A 295 26.92 23.42 -25.37
CA GLU A 295 28.20 23.22 -24.67
C GLU A 295 29.37 23.03 -25.65
N THR A 296 29.14 22.30 -26.74
CA THR A 296 30.12 21.99 -27.79
C THR A 296 30.18 23.03 -28.92
N ALA A 297 29.33 24.06 -28.92
CA ALA A 297 29.29 25.07 -29.95
C ALA A 297 30.56 25.91 -29.94
N THR A 298 31.15 26.13 -31.11
CA THR A 298 32.29 27.00 -31.31
C THR A 298 31.94 28.48 -31.29
N ASN A 299 30.70 28.83 -31.63
CA ASN A 299 30.17 30.19 -31.59
C ASN A 299 29.87 30.64 -30.17
N PRO A 300 30.57 31.73 -29.65
CA PRO A 300 30.35 32.23 -28.30
C PRO A 300 28.89 32.62 -27.99
N THR A 301 28.19 33.23 -28.95
CA THR A 301 26.79 33.64 -28.80
C THR A 301 25.85 32.44 -28.62
N VAL A 302 26.16 31.31 -29.26
CA VAL A 302 25.38 30.06 -29.06
C VAL A 302 25.64 29.48 -27.68
N ARG A 303 26.89 29.52 -27.22
CA ARG A 303 27.27 29.05 -25.87
C ARG A 303 26.63 29.89 -24.77
N GLU A 304 26.55 31.24 -24.97
CA GLU A 304 25.95 32.18 -24.01
C GLU A 304 24.48 31.85 -23.70
N LYS A 305 23.76 31.17 -24.58
CA LYS A 305 22.40 30.67 -24.30
C LYS A 305 22.33 29.80 -23.05
N ILE A 306 23.43 29.12 -22.67
CA ILE A 306 23.46 28.32 -21.43
C ILE A 306 23.26 29.21 -20.19
N SER A 307 23.91 30.39 -20.17
CA SER A 307 23.79 31.35 -19.07
C SER A 307 22.36 31.90 -18.99
N ILE A 308 21.74 32.22 -20.13
CA ILE A 308 20.36 32.69 -20.23
C ILE A 308 19.42 31.63 -19.70
N LEU A 309 19.53 30.38 -20.16
CA LEU A 309 18.69 29.28 -19.71
C LEU A 309 18.88 28.99 -18.20
N ALA A 310 20.10 29.14 -17.70
CA ALA A 310 20.38 28.95 -16.27
C ALA A 310 19.74 30.04 -15.40
N SER A 311 19.71 31.30 -15.88
CA SER A 311 19.05 32.41 -15.16
C SER A 311 17.54 32.38 -15.23
N GLU A 312 16.95 31.77 -16.28
CA GLU A 312 15.50 31.56 -16.39
C GLU A 312 14.98 30.44 -15.47
N MET A 313 15.85 29.59 -14.94
CA MET A 313 15.47 28.55 -14.00
C MET A 313 15.06 29.15 -12.65
N ASN A 314 14.11 28.49 -11.97
CA ASN A 314 13.68 28.87 -10.62
C ASN A 314 14.87 28.96 -9.63
N ASN A 315 15.14 30.13 -9.08
CA ASN A 315 16.28 30.40 -8.18
C ASN A 315 15.92 30.28 -6.67
N ASN A 316 14.94 29.47 -6.31
CA ASN A 316 14.57 29.21 -4.89
C ASN A 316 15.45 28.12 -4.29
N TRP A 317 16.60 28.47 -3.74
CA TRP A 317 17.58 27.54 -3.15
C TRP A 317 17.54 27.45 -1.63
N VAL A 318 16.73 28.27 -0.96
CA VAL A 318 16.78 28.42 0.50
C VAL A 318 15.55 27.79 1.16
N ALA A 319 15.79 26.92 2.13
CA ALA A 319 14.77 26.52 3.08
C ALA A 319 14.69 27.55 4.23
N SER A 320 13.55 28.19 4.39
CA SER A 320 13.32 29.26 5.37
C SER A 320 12.51 28.74 6.59
N PRO A 321 12.74 29.32 7.78
CA PRO A 321 11.93 29.00 8.95
C PRO A 321 10.44 29.21 8.72
N ALA A 322 9.63 28.25 9.16
CA ALA A 322 8.18 28.24 9.04
C ALA A 322 7.56 27.58 10.29
N SER A 323 6.25 27.62 10.41
CA SER A 323 5.52 26.86 11.42
C SER A 323 4.79 25.67 10.81
N ALA A 324 4.93 24.51 11.44
CA ALA A 324 4.09 23.37 11.13
C ALA A 324 2.76 23.47 11.87
N PHE A 325 1.68 23.69 11.14
CA PHE A 325 0.34 23.64 11.71
C PHE A 325 -0.11 22.19 11.94
N PRO A 326 -1.10 21.95 12.84
CA PRO A 326 -1.72 20.63 13.00
C PRO A 326 -2.19 20.05 11.67
N ASP A 327 -2.08 18.74 11.51
CA ASP A 327 -2.60 18.03 10.34
C ASP A 327 -4.10 18.30 10.18
N GLN A 328 -4.55 18.39 8.95
CA GLN A 328 -5.94 18.57 8.58
C GLN A 328 -6.41 17.41 7.72
N LYS A 329 -7.59 16.88 8.01
CA LYS A 329 -8.24 15.86 7.20
C LYS A 329 -9.72 16.21 7.04
N LEU A 330 -10.16 16.25 5.80
CA LEU A 330 -11.52 16.55 5.43
C LEU A 330 -12.03 15.45 4.52
N LEU A 331 -13.23 14.95 4.78
CA LEU A 331 -13.92 14.00 3.93
C LEU A 331 -15.37 14.40 3.84
N ALA A 332 -15.86 14.59 2.63
CA ALA A 332 -17.26 14.83 2.34
C ALA A 332 -17.73 13.84 1.29
N GLY A 333 -18.99 13.46 1.35
CA GLY A 333 -19.56 12.61 0.32
C GLY A 333 -21.07 12.46 0.44
N PHE A 334 -21.62 11.95 -0.62
CA PHE A 334 -23.04 11.65 -0.66
C PHE A 334 -23.31 10.29 -1.32
N ASN A 335 -24.39 9.71 -0.89
CA ASN A 335 -24.93 8.46 -1.38
C ASN A 335 -26.36 8.67 -1.87
N ARG A 336 -26.67 8.18 -3.06
CA ARG A 336 -28.02 8.25 -3.63
C ARG A 336 -28.42 6.91 -4.23
N LYS A 337 -29.67 6.55 -4.05
CA LYS A 337 -30.31 5.36 -4.58
C LYS A 337 -31.61 5.74 -5.25
N PHE A 338 -31.74 5.38 -6.51
CA PHE A 338 -32.94 5.62 -7.32
C PHE A 338 -33.53 4.26 -7.71
N SER A 339 -34.82 4.09 -7.52
CA SER A 339 -35.54 2.86 -7.88
C SER A 339 -36.50 3.13 -9.04
N PHE A 340 -36.37 2.33 -10.08
CA PHE A 340 -37.16 2.43 -11.33
C PHE A 340 -37.83 1.08 -11.59
N GLY A 341 -38.98 0.82 -11.02
CA GLY A 341 -39.64 -0.49 -11.08
C GLY A 341 -38.73 -1.58 -10.47
N LYS A 342 -38.26 -2.53 -11.30
CA LYS A 342 -37.33 -3.59 -10.86
C LYS A 342 -35.86 -3.18 -10.88
N SER A 343 -35.54 -2.05 -11.49
CA SER A 343 -34.18 -1.55 -11.61
C SER A 343 -33.80 -0.62 -10.48
N VAL A 344 -32.55 -0.68 -10.04
CA VAL A 344 -32.01 0.19 -8.99
C VAL A 344 -30.67 0.75 -9.42
N LEU A 345 -30.58 2.08 -9.39
CA LEU A 345 -29.34 2.80 -9.62
C LEU A 345 -28.84 3.38 -8.29
N GLY A 346 -27.67 2.97 -7.88
CA GLY A 346 -26.96 3.54 -6.74
C GLY A 346 -25.75 4.36 -7.19
N THR A 347 -25.49 5.47 -6.50
CA THR A 347 -24.27 6.24 -6.66
C THR A 347 -23.64 6.57 -5.32
N SER A 348 -22.31 6.46 -5.24
CA SER A 348 -21.53 6.84 -4.09
C SER A 348 -20.40 7.77 -4.54
N THR A 349 -20.39 9.00 -4.01
CA THR A 349 -19.38 10.01 -4.30
C THR A 349 -18.69 10.41 -3.01
N SER A 350 -17.37 10.50 -3.02
CA SER A 350 -16.58 10.93 -1.86
C SER A 350 -15.39 11.77 -2.31
N LEU A 351 -15.19 12.90 -1.64
CA LEU A 351 -14.03 13.77 -1.79
C LEU A 351 -13.26 13.79 -0.46
N SER A 352 -11.99 13.44 -0.49
CA SER A 352 -11.09 13.50 0.66
C SER A 352 -9.95 14.47 0.38
N TYR A 353 -9.66 15.32 1.34
CA TYR A 353 -8.48 16.19 1.34
C TYR A 353 -7.73 16.01 2.65
N SER A 354 -6.40 15.92 2.58
CA SER A 354 -5.56 15.94 3.77
C SER A 354 -4.29 16.74 3.55
N LEU A 355 -3.91 17.49 4.60
CA LEU A 355 -2.64 18.21 4.69
C LEU A 355 -1.93 17.73 5.94
N SER A 356 -0.68 17.31 5.83
CA SER A 356 0.13 16.85 6.95
C SER A 356 1.54 17.40 6.89
N ASN A 357 2.13 17.62 8.09
CA ASN A 357 3.50 18.06 8.24
C ASN A 357 4.25 17.03 9.10
N ASN A 358 5.51 16.75 8.74
CA ASN A 358 6.38 15.87 9.50
C ASN A 358 7.79 16.46 9.59
N SER A 359 8.42 16.28 10.75
CA SER A 359 9.81 16.69 10.99
C SER A 359 10.53 15.57 11.74
N ASP A 360 11.56 15.02 11.13
CA ASP A 360 12.37 13.93 11.69
C ASP A 360 13.82 14.35 11.83
N LYS A 361 14.40 14.06 13.00
CA LYS A 361 15.85 14.15 13.24
C LYS A 361 16.43 12.74 13.14
N ILE A 362 17.21 12.49 12.07
CA ILE A 362 17.76 11.19 11.73
C ILE A 362 19.28 11.23 11.89
N PHE A 363 19.82 10.28 12.64
CA PHE A 363 21.25 10.02 12.70
C PHE A 363 21.58 8.94 11.68
N VAL A 364 22.52 9.23 10.78
CA VAL A 364 23.00 8.33 9.74
C VAL A 364 24.49 8.14 9.90
N THR A 365 24.94 6.90 9.88
CA THR A 365 26.36 6.57 9.97
C THR A 365 26.67 5.45 8.96
N ASP A 366 27.58 5.70 8.05
CA ASP A 366 28.11 4.71 7.14
C ASP A 366 29.47 4.23 7.66
N TYR A 367 29.67 2.93 7.60
CA TYR A 367 30.88 2.28 8.08
C TYR A 367 31.64 1.62 6.91
N THR A 368 32.95 1.57 7.02
CA THR A 368 33.80 0.69 6.22
C THR A 368 33.99 -0.64 6.96
N ILE A 369 35.05 -1.38 6.63
CA ILE A 369 35.40 -2.63 7.29
C ILE A 369 35.69 -2.33 8.78
N TYR A 370 35.18 -3.18 9.68
CA TYR A 370 35.42 -3.05 11.12
C TYR A 370 36.92 -3.28 11.46
N ASP A 371 37.51 -2.41 12.27
CA ASP A 371 38.90 -2.55 12.73
C ASP A 371 38.97 -3.52 13.90
N PHE A 372 39.13 -4.81 13.60
CA PHE A 372 39.24 -5.85 14.62
C PHE A 372 40.54 -5.78 15.43
N SER A 373 41.60 -5.14 14.89
CA SER A 373 42.88 -5.02 15.60
C SER A 373 42.79 -4.05 16.78
N ASN A 374 42.01 -3.01 16.63
CA ASN A 374 41.81 -1.99 17.66
C ASN A 374 40.42 -2.08 18.31
N ASP A 375 39.61 -3.08 17.93
CA ASP A 375 38.23 -3.30 18.38
C ASP A 375 37.35 -2.04 18.31
N LYS A 376 37.35 -1.37 17.17
CA LYS A 376 36.62 -0.12 16.98
C LYS A 376 35.98 -0.02 15.58
N PRO A 377 34.86 0.71 15.47
CA PRO A 377 34.25 1.00 14.17
C PRO A 377 35.13 1.93 13.32
N SER A 378 35.15 1.67 12.01
CA SER A 378 35.77 2.56 11.03
C SER A 378 34.67 3.31 10.28
N TYR A 379 34.64 4.61 10.45
CA TYR A 379 33.59 5.47 9.89
C TYR A 379 33.91 5.88 8.45
N LEU A 380 32.91 5.81 7.59
CA LEU A 380 32.94 6.46 6.28
C LEU A 380 32.27 7.83 6.36
N ASN A 381 31.08 7.89 6.93
CA ASN A 381 30.30 9.11 7.13
C ASN A 381 29.56 9.10 8.47
N GLN A 382 29.36 10.28 9.05
CA GLN A 382 28.51 10.49 10.22
C GLN A 382 27.69 11.76 10.01
N PHE A 383 26.36 11.60 9.87
CA PHE A 383 25.45 12.70 9.55
C PHE A 383 24.31 12.81 10.56
N THR A 384 23.82 14.02 10.69
CA THR A 384 22.53 14.33 11.27
C THR A 384 21.69 14.99 10.20
N ASP A 385 20.63 14.32 9.78
CA ASP A 385 19.66 14.82 8.82
C ASP A 385 18.43 15.36 9.54
N MET A 386 18.02 16.56 9.19
CA MET A 386 16.75 17.15 9.58
C MET A 386 15.84 17.12 8.36
N HIS A 387 14.82 16.27 8.40
CA HIS A 387 13.81 16.20 7.34
C HIS A 387 12.60 17.04 7.72
N TYR A 388 12.14 17.89 6.83
CA TYR A 388 10.94 18.70 6.96
C TYR A 388 10.05 18.46 5.77
N SER A 389 8.92 17.80 5.97
CA SER A 389 8.01 17.41 4.89
C SER A 389 6.63 18.02 5.09
N SER A 390 6.06 18.60 4.03
CA SER A 390 4.65 18.99 3.95
C SER A 390 4.00 18.22 2.82
N SER A 391 2.94 17.48 3.11
CA SER A 391 2.25 16.62 2.12
C SER A 391 0.78 16.96 2.03
N ALA A 392 0.29 17.15 0.81
CA ALA A 392 -1.12 17.35 0.49
C ALA A 392 -1.63 16.18 -0.34
N LYS A 393 -2.81 15.65 -0.02
CA LYS A 393 -3.47 14.58 -0.78
C LYS A 393 -4.92 14.98 -1.08
N LEU A 394 -5.31 14.89 -2.34
CA LEU A 394 -6.68 15.09 -2.82
C LEU A 394 -7.15 13.80 -3.47
N THR A 395 -8.27 13.25 -3.00
CA THR A 395 -8.81 11.99 -3.53
C THR A 395 -10.28 12.16 -3.87
N LEU A 396 -10.66 11.76 -5.07
CA LEU A 396 -12.04 11.71 -5.54
C LEU A 396 -12.42 10.27 -5.88
N MET A 397 -13.54 9.82 -5.38
CA MET A 397 -14.20 8.57 -5.75
C MET A 397 -15.62 8.86 -6.23
N HIS A 398 -16.00 8.32 -7.38
CA HIS A 398 -17.35 8.42 -7.91
C HIS A 398 -17.76 7.12 -8.58
N ASN A 399 -18.63 6.37 -7.93
CA ASN A 399 -19.04 5.03 -8.34
C ASN A 399 -20.54 4.97 -8.62
N TRP A 400 -20.89 4.20 -9.63
CA TRP A 400 -22.26 3.88 -10.03
C TRP A 400 -22.44 2.38 -10.02
N SER A 401 -23.56 1.91 -9.49
CA SER A 401 -23.97 0.52 -9.53
C SER A 401 -25.42 0.45 -10.01
N PHE A 402 -25.64 -0.18 -11.14
CA PHE A 402 -26.93 -0.31 -11.76
C PHE A 402 -27.37 -1.78 -11.75
N LEU A 403 -28.31 -2.07 -10.89
CA LEU A 403 -29.08 -3.33 -10.95
C LEU A 403 -30.18 -3.16 -12.02
N VAL A 404 -29.93 -3.69 -13.21
CA VAL A 404 -30.87 -3.63 -14.32
C VAL A 404 -32.11 -4.46 -13.99
N ASN A 405 -31.87 -5.63 -13.40
CA ASN A 405 -32.87 -6.55 -12.88
C ASN A 405 -32.18 -7.50 -11.88
N ASP A 406 -32.91 -8.51 -11.40
CA ASP A 406 -32.40 -9.46 -10.43
C ASP A 406 -31.21 -10.31 -10.92
N ASN A 407 -30.98 -10.37 -12.23
CA ASN A 407 -29.98 -11.20 -12.88
C ASN A 407 -28.84 -10.42 -13.51
N THR A 408 -28.96 -9.08 -13.61
CA THR A 408 -28.00 -8.26 -14.33
C THR A 408 -27.61 -7.05 -13.50
N LYS A 409 -26.33 -6.92 -13.21
CA LYS A 409 -25.69 -5.81 -12.52
C LYS A 409 -24.58 -5.22 -13.38
N ILE A 410 -24.56 -3.91 -13.54
CA ILE A 410 -23.47 -3.16 -14.21
C ILE A 410 -22.92 -2.16 -13.22
N GLU A 411 -21.60 -2.05 -13.15
CA GLU A 411 -20.93 -1.11 -12.26
C GLU A 411 -19.92 -0.28 -13.05
N PHE A 412 -19.89 1.02 -12.74
CA PHE A 412 -18.86 1.94 -13.22
C PHE A 412 -18.20 2.57 -12.02
N ARG A 413 -16.92 2.33 -11.82
CA ARG A 413 -16.16 2.75 -10.66
C ARG A 413 -15.01 3.63 -11.08
N ASN A 414 -14.86 4.77 -10.39
CA ASN A 414 -13.82 5.75 -10.67
C ASN A 414 -13.13 6.16 -9.38
N PHE A 415 -11.83 6.17 -9.42
CA PHE A 415 -10.96 6.60 -8.35
C PHE A 415 -9.87 7.49 -8.93
N PHE A 416 -9.69 8.67 -8.34
CA PHE A 416 -8.60 9.58 -8.64
C PHE A 416 -7.92 10.01 -7.34
N ASN A 417 -6.60 9.98 -7.32
CA ASN A 417 -5.80 10.50 -6.21
C ASN A 417 -4.69 11.38 -6.78
N GLN A 418 -4.51 12.55 -6.18
CA GLN A 418 -3.38 13.44 -6.37
C GLN A 418 -2.68 13.63 -5.04
N ALA A 419 -1.38 13.37 -5.00
CA ALA A 419 -0.54 13.56 -3.82
C ALA A 419 0.67 14.40 -4.18
N GLY A 420 0.92 15.46 -3.43
CA GLY A 420 2.12 16.30 -3.52
C GLY A 420 2.86 16.32 -2.20
N SER A 421 4.18 16.23 -2.22
CA SER A 421 5.02 16.31 -1.04
C SER A 421 6.23 17.20 -1.31
N SER A 422 6.35 18.28 -0.52
CA SER A 422 7.51 19.16 -0.49
C SER A 422 8.39 18.78 0.68
N ARG A 423 9.67 18.47 0.45
CA ARG A 423 10.62 18.07 1.49
C ARG A 423 11.91 18.87 1.40
N ALA A 424 12.30 19.47 2.52
CA ALA A 424 13.64 20.01 2.72
C ALA A 424 14.42 19.05 3.64
N THR A 425 15.58 18.59 3.19
CA THR A 425 16.52 17.79 3.99
C THR A 425 17.77 18.61 4.25
N ILE A 426 18.06 18.87 5.53
CA ILE A 426 19.27 19.60 5.96
C ILE A 426 20.20 18.58 6.62
N ARG A 427 21.31 18.27 5.97
CA ARG A 427 22.33 17.33 6.44
C ARG A 427 23.51 18.08 7.00
N ASN A 428 23.93 17.75 8.21
CA ASN A 428 25.16 18.23 8.82
C ASN A 428 25.97 17.05 9.35
N GLY A 429 27.27 17.07 9.18
CA GLY A 429 28.11 16.00 9.72
C GLY A 429 29.51 15.97 9.18
N ARG A 430 30.08 14.78 9.15
CA ARG A 430 31.47 14.56 8.80
C ARG A 430 31.62 13.39 7.83
N GLU A 431 32.37 13.63 6.75
CA GLU A 431 32.95 12.60 5.90
C GLU A 431 34.35 12.30 6.43
N TRP A 432 34.64 11.03 6.72
CA TRP A 432 35.95 10.60 7.20
C TRP A 432 36.89 10.22 6.05
N TYR A 433 36.34 10.10 4.86
CA TYR A 433 37.10 9.95 3.63
C TYR A 433 37.80 11.27 3.31
N ASN A 434 39.07 11.23 2.84
CA ASN A 434 39.89 12.41 2.54
C ASN A 434 40.13 13.36 3.75
N ASP A 435 40.78 12.87 4.84
CA ASP A 435 41.19 13.62 6.03
C ASP A 435 40.08 14.22 6.88
N GLY A 436 38.85 13.79 6.67
CA GLY A 436 37.73 14.09 7.58
C GLY A 436 37.15 15.48 7.41
N ARG A 437 36.48 15.72 6.31
CA ARG A 437 35.74 16.96 6.04
C ARG A 437 34.44 17.06 6.79
N TYR A 438 34.12 18.24 7.28
CA TYR A 438 32.76 18.57 7.71
C TYR A 438 31.94 19.01 6.51
N ILE A 439 30.68 18.53 6.45
CA ILE A 439 29.74 18.92 5.40
C ILE A 439 28.49 19.55 5.98
N ARG A 440 27.93 20.46 5.21
CA ARG A 440 26.57 20.94 5.31
C ARG A 440 25.96 20.87 3.92
N SER A 441 24.95 20.03 3.75
CA SER A 441 24.25 19.88 2.47
C SER A 441 22.75 19.98 2.65
N GLU A 442 22.08 20.45 1.62
CA GLU A 442 20.62 20.53 1.59
C GLU A 442 20.08 19.90 0.30
N GLU A 443 18.97 19.19 0.43
CA GLU A 443 18.15 18.72 -0.68
C GLU A 443 16.76 19.34 -0.56
N LEU A 444 16.32 20.01 -1.64
CA LEU A 444 15.00 20.59 -1.76
C LEU A 444 14.24 19.81 -2.85
N ARG A 445 13.26 19.01 -2.44
CA ARG A 445 12.57 18.07 -3.32
C ARG A 445 11.08 18.30 -3.29
N TYR A 446 10.45 18.34 -4.45
CA TYR A 446 9.01 18.23 -4.61
C TYR A 446 8.68 16.94 -5.37
N LEU A 447 7.75 16.16 -4.84
CA LEU A 447 7.26 14.93 -5.45
C LEU A 447 5.75 15.08 -5.66
N SER A 448 5.30 14.97 -6.91
CA SER A 448 3.90 14.88 -7.29
C SER A 448 3.57 13.49 -7.82
N ARG A 449 2.47 12.89 -7.33
CA ARG A 449 1.98 11.58 -7.80
C ARG A 449 0.48 11.68 -8.07
N ALA A 450 0.07 11.29 -9.28
CA ALA A 450 -1.33 11.17 -9.67
C ALA A 450 -1.64 9.72 -10.02
N ILE A 451 -2.78 9.20 -9.54
CA ILE A 451 -3.30 7.88 -9.91
C ILE A 451 -4.75 8.04 -10.30
N TYR A 452 -5.11 7.56 -11.47
CA TYR A 452 -6.49 7.36 -11.89
C TYR A 452 -6.75 5.86 -12.11
N SER A 453 -7.92 5.38 -11.72
CA SER A 453 -8.36 4.00 -11.97
C SER A 453 -9.85 3.99 -12.24
N GLY A 454 -10.23 3.65 -13.47
CA GLY A 454 -11.60 3.54 -13.96
C GLY A 454 -11.91 2.11 -14.36
N GLN A 455 -13.08 1.57 -13.92
CA GLN A 455 -13.52 0.22 -14.26
C GLN A 455 -14.98 0.22 -14.66
N LEU A 456 -15.28 -0.48 -15.75
CA LEU A 456 -16.62 -0.87 -16.13
C LEU A 456 -16.74 -2.39 -15.99
N SER A 457 -17.75 -2.87 -15.29
CA SER A 457 -17.93 -4.29 -15.05
C SER A 457 -19.40 -4.69 -15.16
N GLY A 458 -19.64 -5.94 -15.58
CA GLY A 458 -20.96 -6.54 -15.64
C GLY A 458 -20.97 -7.91 -15.01
N GLU A 459 -22.08 -8.22 -14.36
CA GLU A 459 -22.40 -9.52 -13.79
C GLU A 459 -23.78 -9.94 -14.30
N HIS A 460 -23.83 -11.10 -14.93
CA HIS A 460 -25.04 -11.65 -15.52
C HIS A 460 -25.25 -13.08 -15.03
N THR A 461 -26.41 -13.33 -14.46
CA THR A 461 -26.78 -14.65 -13.93
C THR A 461 -27.85 -15.26 -14.83
N PHE A 462 -27.67 -16.52 -15.23
CA PHE A 462 -28.56 -17.25 -16.10
C PHE A 462 -29.05 -18.53 -15.43
N GLU A 463 -30.04 -19.18 -16.00
CA GLU A 463 -30.56 -20.49 -15.56
C GLU A 463 -30.87 -20.52 -14.06
N LYS A 464 -31.53 -19.47 -13.54
CA LYS A 464 -31.86 -19.32 -12.11
C LYS A 464 -30.64 -19.42 -11.17
N GLY A 465 -29.51 -18.90 -11.59
CA GLY A 465 -28.30 -18.87 -10.78
C GLY A 465 -27.29 -19.98 -11.06
N LYS A 466 -27.59 -20.94 -11.93
CA LYS A 466 -26.67 -22.03 -12.24
C LYS A 466 -25.50 -21.62 -13.16
N ALA A 467 -25.69 -20.59 -13.97
CA ALA A 467 -24.63 -20.04 -14.82
C ALA A 467 -24.43 -18.55 -14.55
N LYS A 468 -23.18 -18.10 -14.59
CA LYS A 468 -22.79 -16.72 -14.33
C LYS A 468 -21.73 -16.28 -15.31
N LEU A 469 -21.91 -15.09 -15.88
CA LEU A 469 -20.92 -14.40 -16.71
C LEU A 469 -20.50 -13.12 -15.97
N GLU A 470 -19.20 -12.95 -15.78
CA GLU A 470 -18.60 -11.74 -15.20
C GLU A 470 -17.59 -11.18 -16.18
N TRP A 471 -17.65 -9.88 -16.43
CA TRP A 471 -16.65 -9.21 -17.26
C TRP A 471 -16.24 -7.88 -16.66
N ILE A 472 -15.01 -7.50 -16.91
CA ILE A 472 -14.41 -6.26 -16.41
C ILE A 472 -13.54 -5.68 -17.51
N ALA A 473 -13.67 -4.37 -17.73
CA ALA A 473 -12.77 -3.57 -18.53
C ALA A 473 -12.22 -2.46 -17.63
N GLY A 474 -10.91 -2.37 -17.50
CA GLY A 474 -10.21 -1.43 -16.63
C GLY A 474 -9.21 -0.60 -17.41
N TYR A 475 -9.15 0.68 -17.07
CA TYR A 475 -8.09 1.60 -17.45
C TYR A 475 -7.53 2.27 -16.22
N ALA A 476 -6.21 2.26 -16.09
CA ALA A 476 -5.54 2.94 -15.00
C ALA A 476 -4.31 3.70 -15.49
N MET A 477 -4.05 4.84 -14.88
CA MET A 477 -2.92 5.72 -15.21
C MET A 477 -2.22 6.12 -13.92
N SER A 478 -0.90 6.16 -13.96
CA SER A 478 -0.08 6.74 -12.91
C SER A 478 0.94 7.70 -13.49
N ASN A 479 1.02 8.88 -12.92
CA ASN A 479 2.05 9.87 -13.21
C ASN A 479 2.82 10.17 -11.92
N LYS A 480 4.15 10.13 -12.00
CA LYS A 480 5.05 10.60 -10.96
C LYS A 480 5.94 11.67 -11.57
N ASN A 481 6.00 12.82 -10.92
CA ASN A 481 6.82 13.95 -11.37
C ASN A 481 7.63 14.49 -10.20
N GLU A 482 8.92 14.60 -10.37
CA GLU A 482 9.86 15.22 -9.44
C GLU A 482 10.54 16.42 -10.14
N PRO A 483 9.85 17.55 -10.25
CA PRO A 483 10.40 18.70 -10.96
C PRO A 483 11.38 19.44 -10.05
N ASP A 484 12.56 19.77 -10.59
CA ASP A 484 13.53 20.66 -9.99
C ASP A 484 13.98 20.27 -8.58
N THR A 485 14.32 19.00 -8.39
CA THR A 485 14.99 18.58 -7.15
C THR A 485 16.37 19.20 -7.11
N LYS A 486 16.61 20.04 -6.12
CA LYS A 486 17.85 20.80 -5.93
C LYS A 486 18.71 20.17 -4.86
N ARG A 487 20.01 20.10 -5.10
CA ARG A 487 21.02 19.70 -4.12
C ARG A 487 22.18 20.69 -4.12
N TYR A 488 22.72 20.98 -2.94
CA TYR A 488 23.96 21.72 -2.81
C TYR A 488 24.69 21.32 -1.52
N ARG A 489 26.01 21.52 -1.50
CA ARG A 489 26.84 21.20 -0.34
C ARG A 489 27.91 22.24 -0.13
N TYR A 490 28.14 22.55 1.14
CA TYR A 490 29.29 23.24 1.63
C TYR A 490 30.21 22.28 2.36
N ILE A 491 31.48 22.44 2.25
CA ILE A 491 32.51 21.67 2.96
C ILE A 491 33.38 22.55 3.79
N ARG A 492 33.97 22.01 4.84
CA ARG A 492 34.99 22.63 5.66
C ARG A 492 36.02 21.58 6.02
N ASP A 493 37.30 21.86 5.73
CA ASP A 493 38.38 20.96 6.06
C ASP A 493 38.58 20.87 7.57
N ASN A 494 39.11 19.75 8.05
CA ASN A 494 39.23 19.44 9.47
C ASN A 494 40.11 20.47 10.22
N ASN A 495 41.11 21.02 9.54
CA ASN A 495 42.08 21.99 10.10
C ASN A 495 41.63 23.46 10.00
N ASP A 496 40.54 23.72 9.25
CA ASP A 496 39.96 25.07 9.13
C ASP A 496 38.66 25.15 9.96
N THR A 497 38.70 25.89 11.05
CA THR A 497 37.55 26.04 11.95
C THR A 497 36.62 27.19 11.58
N THR A 498 36.94 27.97 10.53
CA THR A 498 36.32 29.26 10.32
C THR A 498 35.21 29.31 9.29
N LYS A 499 35.30 28.63 8.15
CA LYS A 499 34.35 28.83 7.04
C LYS A 499 33.99 27.54 6.32
N TYR A 500 32.68 27.37 6.11
CA TYR A 500 32.15 26.41 5.12
C TYR A 500 32.22 27.05 3.75
N ILE A 501 32.79 26.35 2.76
CA ILE A 501 32.90 26.80 1.36
C ILE A 501 32.17 25.85 0.43
N MET A 502 31.56 26.39 -0.60
CA MET A 502 31.06 25.62 -1.75
C MET A 502 32.17 25.54 -2.79
N ILE A 503 32.41 24.37 -3.31
CA ILE A 503 33.45 24.11 -4.32
C ILE A 503 32.81 23.66 -5.62
N PHE A 504 33.19 24.29 -6.71
CA PHE A 504 32.84 23.90 -8.08
C PHE A 504 34.04 23.28 -8.77
N SER A 505 33.87 22.08 -9.28
CA SER A 505 34.87 21.37 -10.08
C SER A 505 34.81 21.81 -11.54
N ASP A 506 35.80 21.39 -12.36
CA ASP A 506 35.79 21.61 -13.82
C ASP A 506 34.62 20.87 -14.52
N GLN A 507 34.19 19.77 -13.94
CA GLN A 507 33.05 18.97 -14.40
C GLN A 507 31.94 18.97 -13.36
N ALA A 508 30.72 19.05 -13.83
CA ALA A 508 29.53 18.98 -12.99
C ALA A 508 29.35 17.57 -12.38
N ASP A 509 28.81 17.52 -11.16
CA ASP A 509 28.61 16.30 -10.40
C ASP A 509 27.25 16.34 -9.64
N LEU A 510 26.48 15.26 -9.74
CA LEU A 510 25.16 15.13 -9.08
C LEU A 510 25.24 15.07 -7.55
N SER A 511 26.38 14.69 -7.00
CA SER A 511 26.57 14.59 -5.55
C SER A 511 26.87 15.94 -4.87
N SER A 512 27.21 16.96 -5.65
CA SER A 512 27.61 18.28 -5.19
C SER A 512 26.52 19.33 -5.39
N GLN A 513 26.53 20.06 -6.50
CA GLN A 513 25.53 21.08 -6.84
C GLN A 513 24.75 20.63 -8.05
N ALA A 514 23.49 20.23 -7.85
CA ALA A 514 22.70 19.60 -8.90
C ALA A 514 21.24 20.03 -8.91
N ARG A 515 20.64 19.87 -10.07
CA ARG A 515 19.19 19.97 -10.31
C ARG A 515 18.72 18.79 -11.13
N MET A 516 17.60 18.22 -10.76
CA MET A 516 17.08 17.01 -11.41
C MET A 516 15.60 17.13 -11.71
N TRP A 517 15.19 16.63 -12.86
CA TRP A 517 13.80 16.46 -13.26
C TRP A 517 13.59 15.00 -13.59
N ILE A 518 12.58 14.39 -12.97
CA ILE A 518 12.19 13.00 -13.21
C ILE A 518 10.71 12.97 -13.53
N ASP A 519 10.34 12.35 -14.64
CA ASP A 519 8.96 12.10 -15.06
C ASP A 519 8.78 10.60 -15.32
N LEU A 520 7.74 10.01 -14.73
CA LEU A 520 7.33 8.63 -14.98
C LEU A 520 5.85 8.63 -15.32
N ARG A 521 5.49 8.01 -16.42
CA ARG A 521 4.11 7.75 -16.83
C ARG A 521 3.89 6.27 -17.05
N GLU A 522 2.86 5.75 -16.45
CA GLU A 522 2.44 4.37 -16.67
C GLU A 522 0.95 4.32 -17.00
N ASN A 523 0.61 3.67 -18.09
CA ASN A 523 -0.77 3.40 -18.51
C ASN A 523 -1.01 1.89 -18.48
N THR A 524 -2.11 1.47 -17.89
CA THR A 524 -2.51 0.06 -17.80
C THR A 524 -3.93 -0.10 -18.34
N VAL A 525 -4.09 -0.96 -19.33
CA VAL A 525 -5.38 -1.43 -19.83
C VAL A 525 -5.52 -2.88 -19.41
N SER A 526 -6.63 -3.24 -18.80
CA SER A 526 -6.89 -4.62 -18.39
C SER A 526 -8.31 -5.05 -18.70
N GLY A 527 -8.50 -6.34 -18.95
CA GLY A 527 -9.81 -6.93 -19.20
C GLY A 527 -9.87 -8.35 -18.70
N THR A 528 -11.03 -8.74 -18.18
CA THR A 528 -11.31 -10.10 -17.71
C THR A 528 -12.69 -10.51 -18.14
N ILE A 529 -12.82 -11.74 -18.61
CA ILE A 529 -14.12 -12.38 -18.85
C ILE A 529 -14.09 -13.74 -18.16
N ASN A 530 -15.05 -14.00 -17.29
CA ASN A 530 -15.18 -15.25 -16.56
C ASN A 530 -16.58 -15.81 -16.78
N TYR A 531 -16.66 -17.07 -17.08
CA TYR A 531 -17.90 -17.82 -17.14
C TYR A 531 -17.84 -18.99 -16.15
N SER A 532 -18.84 -19.13 -15.32
CA SER A 532 -18.99 -20.28 -14.43
C SER A 532 -20.35 -20.93 -14.62
N ARG A 533 -20.37 -22.25 -14.48
CA ARG A 533 -21.59 -23.06 -14.58
C ARG A 533 -21.56 -24.22 -13.59
N GLN A 534 -22.61 -24.34 -12.82
CA GLN A 534 -22.88 -25.51 -11.99
C GLN A 534 -23.58 -26.58 -12.85
N LEU A 535 -22.97 -27.75 -12.93
CA LEU A 535 -23.54 -28.91 -13.59
C LEU A 535 -24.32 -29.75 -12.58
N ASP A 536 -25.27 -30.56 -13.06
CA ASP A 536 -25.99 -31.59 -12.27
C ASP A 536 -25.85 -32.94 -12.97
N ILE A 537 -25.00 -33.80 -12.42
CA ILE A 537 -24.67 -35.11 -12.98
C ILE A 537 -25.09 -36.15 -11.96
N SER A 538 -26.33 -36.62 -12.06
CA SER A 538 -26.89 -37.64 -11.17
C SER A 538 -26.75 -37.31 -9.65
N GLY A 539 -26.95 -36.04 -9.29
CA GLY A 539 -26.80 -35.54 -7.91
C GLY A 539 -25.41 -35.05 -7.54
N PHE A 540 -24.37 -35.33 -8.33
CA PHE A 540 -23.08 -34.69 -8.24
C PHE A 540 -23.12 -33.31 -8.92
N ARG A 541 -22.78 -32.26 -8.20
CA ARG A 541 -22.92 -30.85 -8.65
C ARG A 541 -21.61 -30.11 -8.74
N PRO A 542 -20.74 -30.45 -9.70
CA PRO A 542 -19.49 -29.70 -9.92
C PRO A 542 -19.78 -28.32 -10.50
N GLU A 543 -18.97 -27.33 -10.13
CA GLU A 543 -18.93 -26.04 -10.79
C GLU A 543 -17.67 -25.95 -11.65
N ILE A 544 -17.87 -25.67 -12.94
CA ILE A 544 -16.76 -25.42 -13.88
C ILE A 544 -16.68 -23.93 -14.10
N LYS A 545 -15.46 -23.38 -14.06
CA LYS A 545 -15.18 -21.97 -14.35
C LYS A 545 -14.07 -21.87 -15.38
N ALA A 546 -14.27 -21.03 -16.39
CA ALA A 546 -13.27 -20.70 -17.41
C ALA A 546 -13.22 -19.19 -17.59
N GLY A 547 -12.06 -18.67 -17.94
CA GLY A 547 -11.94 -17.23 -18.17
C GLY A 547 -10.71 -16.85 -18.98
N LEU A 548 -10.76 -15.62 -19.45
CA LEU A 548 -9.69 -14.95 -20.20
C LEU A 548 -9.27 -13.69 -19.46
N TYR A 549 -8.00 -13.39 -19.51
CA TYR A 549 -7.39 -12.19 -18.95
C TYR A 549 -6.48 -11.53 -19.98
N TYR A 550 -6.56 -10.21 -20.02
CA TYR A 550 -5.70 -9.36 -20.82
C TYR A 550 -5.19 -8.19 -19.97
N GLU A 551 -3.89 -7.90 -20.01
CA GLU A 551 -3.29 -6.70 -19.42
C GLU A 551 -2.17 -6.19 -20.32
N LYS A 552 -2.19 -4.90 -20.60
CA LYS A 552 -1.08 -4.20 -21.26
C LYS A 552 -0.69 -3.00 -20.39
N LYS A 553 0.56 -3.01 -19.96
CA LYS A 553 1.22 -1.86 -19.32
C LYS A 553 2.18 -1.22 -20.30
N ALA A 554 2.17 0.10 -20.35
CA ALA A 554 3.16 0.90 -21.06
C ALA A 554 3.72 1.93 -20.09
N ARG A 555 5.04 1.98 -19.97
CA ARG A 555 5.76 2.89 -19.07
C ARG A 555 6.78 3.67 -19.84
N GLU A 556 6.80 4.97 -19.60
CA GLU A 556 7.79 5.93 -20.05
C GLU A 556 8.48 6.52 -18.82
N PHE A 557 9.79 6.49 -18.79
CA PHE A 557 10.60 7.06 -17.72
C PHE A 557 11.65 7.98 -18.33
N ASN A 558 11.67 9.22 -17.88
CA ASN A 558 12.60 10.24 -18.32
C ASN A 558 13.24 10.94 -17.13
N ALA A 559 14.56 11.07 -17.15
CA ALA A 559 15.28 11.88 -16.20
C ALA A 559 16.18 12.89 -16.93
N ARG A 560 16.25 14.12 -16.39
CA ARG A 560 17.20 15.14 -16.82
C ARG A 560 17.99 15.61 -15.62
N ASN A 561 19.30 15.54 -15.74
CA ASN A 561 20.26 15.77 -14.70
C ASN A 561 21.18 16.92 -15.09
N PHE A 562 21.19 17.97 -14.27
CA PHE A 562 22.04 19.14 -14.47
C PHE A 562 22.91 19.34 -13.24
N GLY A 563 24.13 19.80 -13.46
CA GLY A 563 25.03 20.20 -12.41
C GLY A 563 25.64 21.55 -12.73
N TYR A 564 26.38 22.08 -11.78
CA TYR A 564 27.11 23.32 -11.95
C TYR A 564 28.63 23.09 -11.86
N ALA A 565 29.36 23.62 -12.82
CA ALA A 565 30.83 23.57 -12.88
C ALA A 565 31.41 24.99 -12.90
N LYS A 566 32.67 25.17 -12.55
CA LYS A 566 33.32 26.45 -12.74
C LYS A 566 33.38 26.78 -14.24
N ALA A 567 33.21 28.05 -14.57
CA ALA A 567 33.18 28.50 -15.96
C ALA A 567 34.55 28.42 -16.62
N SER A 568 35.60 28.79 -15.88
CA SER A 568 37.00 28.76 -16.32
C SER A 568 37.97 28.67 -15.13
N ASN A 569 39.25 28.55 -15.41
CA ASN A 569 40.31 28.54 -14.37
C ASN A 569 40.42 29.89 -13.62
N SER A 570 39.93 30.98 -14.19
CA SER A 570 39.86 32.30 -13.58
C SER A 570 38.62 32.55 -12.77
N SER A 571 37.74 31.55 -12.62
CA SER A 571 36.48 31.65 -11.87
C SER A 571 36.75 31.94 -10.39
N VAL A 572 36.49 33.16 -9.96
CA VAL A 572 36.63 33.61 -8.56
C VAL A 572 35.65 32.89 -7.62
N ILE A 573 34.51 32.49 -8.18
CA ILE A 573 33.44 31.77 -7.43
C ILE A 573 33.68 30.25 -7.34
N GLY A 574 34.73 29.73 -7.97
CA GLY A 574 35.05 28.29 -7.93
C GLY A 574 35.21 27.71 -6.52
N GLN A 575 35.55 28.57 -5.54
CA GLN A 575 35.51 28.28 -4.10
C GLN A 575 34.93 29.49 -3.38
N THR A 576 33.72 29.34 -2.80
CA THR A 576 33.01 30.47 -2.21
C THR A 576 32.33 30.14 -0.89
N ALA A 577 32.34 31.12 0.03
CA ALA A 577 31.58 31.08 1.29
C ALA A 577 30.28 31.90 1.22
N LEU A 578 29.90 32.40 0.05
CA LEU A 578 28.66 33.15 -0.13
C LEU A 578 27.42 32.28 0.23
N PRO A 579 26.34 32.89 0.72
CA PRO A 579 25.04 32.21 0.83
C PRO A 579 24.59 31.65 -0.52
N VAL A 580 23.85 30.54 -0.47
CA VAL A 580 23.46 29.78 -1.68
C VAL A 580 22.67 30.61 -2.68
N ASP A 581 21.78 31.48 -2.22
CA ASP A 581 21.00 32.41 -3.06
C ASP A 581 21.85 33.45 -3.78
N GLN A 582 22.96 33.84 -3.20
CA GLN A 582 23.95 34.72 -3.85
C GLN A 582 24.84 33.94 -4.80
N VAL A 583 25.23 32.72 -4.47
CA VAL A 583 26.02 31.84 -5.34
C VAL A 583 25.36 31.64 -6.70
N PHE A 584 24.08 31.32 -6.69
CA PHE A 584 23.30 31.06 -7.91
C PHE A 584 22.55 32.32 -8.43
N SER A 585 23.05 33.51 -8.12
CA SER A 585 22.52 34.75 -8.71
C SER A 585 22.90 34.86 -10.19
N ASP A 586 22.10 35.59 -10.98
CA ASP A 586 22.32 35.77 -12.41
C ASP A 586 23.70 36.34 -12.72
N ALA A 587 24.27 37.19 -11.86
CA ALA A 587 25.63 37.74 -12.01
C ALA A 587 26.70 36.65 -12.02
N ASN A 588 26.49 35.55 -11.30
CA ASN A 588 27.43 34.45 -11.19
C ASN A 588 27.21 33.32 -12.22
N LEU A 589 26.07 33.32 -12.89
CA LEU A 589 25.72 32.35 -13.93
C LEU A 589 26.26 32.79 -15.28
N ASN A 590 27.56 32.64 -15.49
CA ASN A 590 28.23 33.08 -16.71
C ASN A 590 29.38 32.14 -17.11
N LEU A 591 29.87 32.27 -18.35
CA LEU A 591 30.88 31.38 -18.93
C LEU A 591 32.33 31.88 -18.76
N THR A 592 32.56 33.01 -18.12
CA THR A 592 33.84 33.68 -18.03
C THR A 592 34.50 33.47 -16.66
N ASP A 593 33.94 34.04 -15.62
CA ASP A 593 34.50 34.07 -14.26
C ASP A 593 33.55 33.54 -13.21
N GLY A 594 32.34 33.09 -13.64
CA GLY A 594 31.29 32.53 -12.79
C GLY A 594 31.24 31.00 -12.76
N ILE A 595 30.03 30.50 -12.66
CA ILE A 595 29.67 29.07 -12.77
C ILE A 595 28.78 28.85 -14.00
N ARG A 596 28.94 27.71 -14.63
CA ARG A 596 28.16 27.31 -15.79
C ARG A 596 27.25 26.14 -15.47
N LEU A 597 26.04 26.17 -15.99
CA LEU A 597 25.17 25.03 -16.03
C LEU A 597 25.72 24.01 -17.04
N SER A 598 25.72 22.74 -16.65
CA SER A 598 26.11 21.63 -17.52
C SER A 598 25.12 20.49 -17.39
N GLU A 599 24.71 19.91 -18.51
CA GLU A 599 23.83 18.74 -18.50
C GLU A 599 24.65 17.45 -18.46
N ILE A 600 24.42 16.65 -17.45
CA ILE A 600 25.09 15.36 -17.23
C ILE A 600 24.14 14.18 -17.43
N THR A 601 23.01 14.44 -18.09
CA THR A 601 22.03 13.40 -18.47
C THR A 601 22.69 12.43 -19.44
N ALA A 602 22.67 11.14 -19.09
CA ALA A 602 23.04 10.08 -20.01
C ALA A 602 21.83 9.59 -20.80
N LEU A 603 22.02 9.10 -22.02
CA LEU A 603 20.94 8.48 -22.80
C LEU A 603 20.30 7.29 -22.05
N SER A 604 21.09 6.62 -21.20
CA SER A 604 20.60 5.54 -20.33
C SER A 604 19.68 5.99 -19.21
N ASP A 605 19.57 7.30 -18.93
CA ASP A 605 18.72 7.84 -17.85
C ASP A 605 17.23 7.90 -18.23
N SER A 606 16.90 7.37 -19.41
CA SER A 606 15.52 7.27 -19.90
C SER A 606 15.27 5.90 -20.49
N TYR A 607 14.03 5.42 -20.39
CA TYR A 607 13.61 4.18 -21.04
C TYR A 607 12.13 4.17 -21.36
N ASP A 608 11.78 3.44 -22.44
CA ASP A 608 10.42 3.05 -22.78
C ASP A 608 10.25 1.56 -22.53
N ALA A 609 9.20 1.17 -21.82
CA ALA A 609 8.97 -0.22 -21.49
C ALA A 609 7.50 -0.61 -21.63
N SER A 610 7.26 -1.87 -21.98
CA SER A 610 5.91 -2.42 -21.99
C SER A 610 5.87 -3.85 -21.48
N ASN A 611 4.72 -4.23 -20.91
CA ASN A 611 4.43 -5.60 -20.50
C ASN A 611 3.04 -5.98 -21.00
N LEU A 612 2.97 -6.99 -21.88
CA LEU A 612 1.74 -7.58 -22.35
C LEU A 612 1.55 -8.94 -21.69
N GLN A 613 0.44 -9.12 -21.00
CA GLN A 613 0.03 -10.40 -20.41
C GLN A 613 -1.31 -10.83 -20.96
N VAL A 614 -1.35 -12.02 -21.52
CA VAL A 614 -2.59 -12.68 -21.99
C VAL A 614 -2.66 -14.04 -21.31
N ALA A 615 -3.80 -14.34 -20.72
CA ALA A 615 -3.97 -15.61 -20.03
C ALA A 615 -5.37 -16.20 -20.26
N GLY A 616 -5.41 -17.52 -20.27
CA GLY A 616 -6.63 -18.31 -20.21
C GLY A 616 -6.57 -19.30 -19.06
N TYR A 617 -7.70 -19.58 -18.43
CA TYR A 617 -7.75 -20.58 -17.38
C TYR A 617 -9.03 -21.40 -17.44
N ILE A 618 -8.92 -22.60 -16.87
CA ILE A 618 -10.05 -23.47 -16.56
C ILE A 618 -9.87 -24.02 -15.15
N SER A 619 -10.95 -24.07 -14.40
CA SER A 619 -10.97 -24.63 -13.04
C SER A 619 -12.29 -25.36 -12.77
N ALA A 620 -12.25 -26.30 -11.86
CA ALA A 620 -13.40 -27.05 -11.41
C ALA A 620 -13.46 -27.10 -9.88
N ARG A 621 -14.63 -26.84 -9.33
CA ARG A 621 -14.97 -27.10 -7.93
C ARG A 621 -15.78 -28.39 -7.87
N LEU A 622 -15.23 -29.41 -7.24
CA LEU A 622 -15.72 -30.75 -7.15
C LEU A 622 -16.18 -31.06 -5.73
N PRO A 623 -17.49 -31.04 -5.40
CA PRO A 623 -18.01 -31.47 -4.11
C PRO A 623 -18.03 -33.02 -4.07
N VAL A 624 -16.85 -33.63 -3.81
CA VAL A 624 -16.66 -35.10 -3.82
C VAL A 624 -17.52 -35.77 -2.75
N SER A 625 -17.72 -35.11 -1.63
CA SER A 625 -18.67 -35.52 -0.59
C SER A 625 -19.19 -34.29 0.14
N PRO A 626 -20.23 -34.43 1.01
CA PRO A 626 -20.68 -33.30 1.83
C PRO A 626 -19.60 -32.65 2.67
N ARG A 627 -18.51 -33.38 2.98
CA ARG A 627 -17.39 -32.90 3.77
C ARG A 627 -16.16 -32.52 2.94
N LEU A 628 -15.99 -33.06 1.73
CA LEU A 628 -14.79 -32.91 0.92
C LEU A 628 -15.09 -32.15 -0.36
N ASN A 629 -14.48 -31.00 -0.50
CA ASN A 629 -14.48 -30.18 -1.71
C ASN A 629 -13.04 -30.06 -2.26
N ILE A 630 -12.91 -30.28 -3.55
CA ILE A 630 -11.64 -30.09 -4.28
C ILE A 630 -11.86 -28.96 -5.27
N TYR A 631 -10.97 -28.01 -5.29
CA TYR A 631 -10.86 -26.99 -6.31
C TYR A 631 -9.53 -27.14 -7.03
N ALA A 632 -9.56 -27.44 -8.32
CA ALA A 632 -8.37 -27.60 -9.13
C ALA A 632 -8.51 -26.83 -10.44
N GLY A 633 -7.38 -26.37 -10.97
CA GLY A 633 -7.37 -25.64 -12.23
C GLY A 633 -5.99 -25.45 -12.82
N LEU A 634 -6.01 -25.09 -14.09
CA LEU A 634 -4.82 -24.77 -14.88
C LEU A 634 -4.97 -23.36 -15.45
N ARG A 635 -3.89 -22.62 -15.42
CA ARG A 635 -3.77 -21.31 -16.05
C ARG A 635 -2.60 -21.31 -17.02
N LEU A 636 -2.83 -20.86 -18.23
CA LEU A 636 -1.83 -20.62 -19.26
C LEU A 636 -1.64 -19.11 -19.37
N GLU A 637 -0.40 -18.62 -19.23
CA GLU A 637 -0.06 -17.21 -19.42
C GLU A 637 1.02 -17.04 -20.47
N ARG A 638 0.80 -16.15 -21.43
CA ARG A 638 1.83 -15.55 -22.25
C ARG A 638 2.16 -14.17 -21.66
N ASN A 639 3.44 -13.94 -21.45
CA ASN A 639 3.94 -12.63 -21.00
C ASN A 639 5.07 -12.16 -21.92
N ARG A 640 4.88 -10.99 -22.54
CA ARG A 640 5.94 -10.33 -23.31
C ARG A 640 6.31 -9.01 -22.66
N GLN A 641 7.57 -8.90 -22.27
CA GLN A 641 8.15 -7.72 -21.65
C GLN A 641 9.20 -7.12 -22.59
N THR A 642 9.03 -5.84 -22.91
CA THR A 642 9.98 -5.08 -23.75
C THR A 642 10.53 -3.89 -22.99
N LEU A 643 11.79 -3.53 -23.26
CA LEU A 643 12.41 -2.29 -22.78
C LEU A 643 13.44 -1.81 -23.81
N ASP A 644 13.33 -0.54 -24.16
CA ASP A 644 14.24 0.18 -25.04
C ASP A 644 14.96 1.28 -24.24
N SER A 645 16.29 1.29 -24.24
CA SER A 645 17.16 2.26 -23.61
C SER A 645 18.56 2.21 -24.22
N TYR A 646 19.54 2.80 -23.58
CA TYR A 646 20.93 2.82 -24.03
C TYR A 646 21.88 2.24 -22.96
N LYS A 647 23.02 1.70 -23.41
CA LYS A 647 24.10 1.28 -22.51
C LYS A 647 24.68 2.52 -21.81
N GLN A 648 24.90 2.40 -20.52
CA GLN A 648 25.44 3.50 -19.71
C GLN A 648 26.75 4.05 -20.31
N GLY A 649 26.83 5.40 -20.41
CA GLY A 649 27.98 6.12 -20.97
C GLY A 649 28.22 5.84 -22.46
N SER A 650 27.22 5.39 -23.20
CA SER A 650 27.34 4.98 -24.60
C SER A 650 26.08 5.36 -25.41
N THR A 651 26.22 5.42 -26.74
CA THR A 651 25.13 5.57 -27.71
C THR A 651 24.59 4.21 -28.20
N VAL A 652 25.07 3.11 -27.65
CA VAL A 652 24.64 1.76 -28.03
C VAL A 652 23.28 1.47 -27.44
N GLU A 653 22.31 1.19 -28.28
CA GLU A 653 20.95 0.79 -27.86
C GLU A 653 20.98 -0.55 -27.12
N VAL A 654 20.19 -0.62 -26.05
CA VAL A 654 19.90 -1.83 -25.31
C VAL A 654 18.43 -2.12 -25.44
N LYS A 655 18.12 -3.25 -26.08
CA LYS A 655 16.76 -3.74 -26.26
C LYS A 655 16.57 -5.05 -25.50
N VAL A 656 15.59 -5.05 -24.62
CA VAL A 656 15.11 -6.27 -23.95
C VAL A 656 13.79 -6.64 -24.59
N ASP A 657 13.68 -7.86 -25.09
CA ASP A 657 12.42 -8.45 -25.59
C ASP A 657 12.34 -9.89 -25.07
N ARG A 658 11.43 -10.13 -24.15
CA ARG A 658 11.23 -11.43 -23.50
C ARG A 658 9.81 -11.87 -23.68
N ASP A 659 9.62 -12.95 -24.40
CA ASP A 659 8.32 -13.57 -24.63
C ASP A 659 8.32 -14.99 -24.02
N THR A 660 7.45 -15.22 -23.07
CA THR A 660 7.38 -16.48 -22.32
C THR A 660 5.96 -16.99 -22.25
N ILE A 661 5.80 -18.30 -22.37
CA ILE A 661 4.52 -19.00 -22.19
C ILE A 661 4.70 -20.00 -21.07
N ASN A 662 3.85 -19.93 -20.05
CA ASN A 662 3.97 -20.73 -18.83
C ASN A 662 2.62 -21.30 -18.42
N ILE A 663 2.65 -22.50 -17.85
CA ILE A 663 1.48 -23.19 -17.28
C ILE A 663 1.59 -23.16 -15.76
N PHE A 664 0.52 -22.74 -15.09
CA PHE A 664 0.43 -22.63 -13.65
C PHE A 664 -0.69 -23.54 -13.12
N PRO A 665 -0.35 -24.75 -12.63
CA PRO A 665 -1.32 -25.63 -11.98
C PRO A 665 -1.61 -25.13 -10.56
N SER A 666 -2.85 -25.36 -10.11
CA SER A 666 -3.26 -25.12 -8.73
C SER A 666 -4.30 -26.13 -8.27
N ALA A 667 -4.22 -26.53 -7.02
CA ALA A 667 -5.16 -27.42 -6.35
C ALA A 667 -5.38 -26.98 -4.90
N ASN A 668 -6.65 -26.89 -4.50
CA ASN A 668 -7.05 -26.55 -3.15
C ASN A 668 -8.08 -27.58 -2.67
N LEU A 669 -7.81 -28.21 -1.55
CA LEU A 669 -8.69 -29.20 -0.93
C LEU A 669 -9.24 -28.63 0.37
N THR A 670 -10.55 -28.72 0.56
CA THR A 670 -11.22 -28.32 1.81
C THR A 670 -11.95 -29.52 2.38
N TYR A 671 -11.62 -29.91 3.60
CA TYR A 671 -12.31 -30.95 4.36
C TYR A 671 -13.02 -30.33 5.55
N ASN A 672 -14.34 -30.39 5.56
CA ASN A 672 -15.19 -29.92 6.63
C ASN A 672 -15.43 -31.07 7.63
N PHE A 673 -14.90 -30.97 8.85
CA PHE A 673 -15.21 -31.93 9.90
C PHE A 673 -16.66 -31.82 10.32
N ASN A 674 -17.12 -30.58 10.43
CA ASN A 674 -18.49 -30.16 10.66
C ASN A 674 -18.67 -28.70 10.22
N ASP A 675 -19.81 -28.07 10.52
CA ASP A 675 -20.13 -26.70 10.16
C ASP A 675 -19.24 -25.63 10.82
N LYS A 676 -18.51 -26.00 11.89
CA LYS A 676 -17.68 -25.06 12.68
C LYS A 676 -16.20 -25.17 12.38
N ASN A 677 -15.72 -26.29 11.89
CA ASN A 677 -14.28 -26.49 11.67
C ASN A 677 -13.96 -27.24 10.38
N LEU A 678 -12.88 -26.81 9.78
CA LEU A 678 -12.40 -27.36 8.51
C LEU A 678 -10.87 -27.32 8.43
N VAL A 679 -10.31 -28.10 7.51
CA VAL A 679 -8.91 -28.05 7.10
C VAL A 679 -8.84 -27.72 5.61
N ARG A 680 -7.89 -26.88 5.24
CA ARG A 680 -7.51 -26.62 3.84
C ARG A 680 -6.10 -27.09 3.58
N LEU A 681 -5.91 -27.72 2.43
CA LEU A 681 -4.62 -28.00 1.83
C LEU A 681 -4.56 -27.28 0.49
N SER A 682 -3.45 -26.65 0.18
CA SER A 682 -3.27 -25.93 -1.08
C SER A 682 -1.89 -26.20 -1.68
N TYR A 683 -1.86 -26.36 -2.98
CA TYR A 683 -0.66 -26.34 -3.79
C TYR A 683 -0.90 -25.46 -5.02
N GLY A 684 0.11 -24.73 -5.44
CA GLY A 684 0.10 -24.04 -6.73
C GLY A 684 1.44 -23.43 -7.10
N MET A 685 1.64 -23.32 -8.39
CA MET A 685 2.83 -22.69 -8.97
C MET A 685 2.53 -21.23 -9.31
N THR A 686 3.49 -20.34 -9.03
CA THR A 686 3.42 -18.91 -9.31
C THR A 686 4.74 -18.42 -9.89
N VAL A 687 4.78 -17.17 -10.32
CA VAL A 687 5.94 -16.57 -10.98
C VAL A 687 6.25 -15.21 -10.35
N ASN A 688 7.53 -14.84 -10.30
CA ASN A 688 7.97 -13.48 -10.05
C ASN A 688 8.79 -12.99 -11.25
N ARG A 689 8.31 -11.94 -11.89
CA ARG A 689 8.90 -11.37 -13.10
C ARG A 689 9.81 -10.19 -12.74
N PRO A 690 10.87 -9.95 -13.52
CA PRO A 690 11.69 -8.75 -13.35
C PRO A 690 10.87 -7.47 -13.49
N GLU A 691 11.25 -6.47 -12.70
CA GLU A 691 10.71 -5.11 -12.80
C GLU A 691 11.38 -4.35 -13.95
N PHE A 692 10.71 -3.36 -14.53
CA PHE A 692 11.31 -2.52 -15.57
C PHE A 692 12.61 -1.87 -15.10
N ARG A 693 12.65 -1.37 -13.87
CA ARG A 693 13.83 -0.76 -13.27
C ARG A 693 15.00 -1.73 -13.10
N GLU A 694 14.70 -2.98 -12.78
CA GLU A 694 15.73 -4.01 -12.59
C GLU A 694 16.41 -4.41 -13.90
N ILE A 695 15.70 -4.32 -15.03
CA ILE A 695 16.23 -4.64 -16.35
C ILE A 695 16.70 -3.41 -17.13
N ALA A 696 16.39 -2.19 -16.67
CA ALA A 696 16.85 -0.96 -17.33
C ALA A 696 18.35 -0.75 -17.06
N PRO A 697 19.19 -0.48 -18.05
CA PRO A 697 20.63 -0.26 -17.89
C PRO A 697 20.95 1.10 -17.25
N PHE A 698 20.09 1.60 -16.42
CA PHE A 698 20.09 2.91 -15.81
C PHE A 698 20.81 2.89 -14.46
N TYR A 699 21.64 3.88 -14.22
CA TYR A 699 22.30 4.15 -12.94
C TYR A 699 21.65 5.34 -12.25
N TYR A 700 21.29 5.17 -10.99
CA TYR A 700 20.70 6.25 -10.21
C TYR A 700 21.29 6.29 -8.80
N VAL A 701 21.44 7.49 -8.27
CA VAL A 701 21.98 7.74 -6.93
C VAL A 701 20.83 8.07 -5.97
N ASP A 702 20.62 7.21 -4.99
CA ASP A 702 19.70 7.47 -3.87
C ASP A 702 20.41 8.32 -2.82
N PHE A 703 19.91 9.56 -2.60
CA PHE A 703 20.51 10.49 -1.64
C PHE A 703 20.36 10.03 -0.19
N GLU A 704 19.24 9.38 0.15
CA GLU A 704 18.99 8.89 1.51
C GLU A 704 19.86 7.68 1.85
N LEU A 705 20.01 6.77 0.90
CA LEU A 705 20.88 5.60 1.03
C LEU A 705 22.35 5.92 0.77
N ASN A 706 22.66 7.09 0.19
CA ASN A 706 23.99 7.44 -0.30
C ASN A 706 24.60 6.33 -1.17
N ALA A 707 23.76 5.74 -2.05
CA ALA A 707 24.09 4.54 -2.82
C ALA A 707 23.66 4.66 -4.28
N GLY A 708 24.39 4.03 -5.17
CA GLY A 708 24.07 3.86 -6.59
C GLY A 708 23.43 2.51 -6.88
N ILE A 709 22.41 2.50 -7.73
CA ILE A 709 21.70 1.28 -8.11
C ILE A 709 21.75 1.10 -9.62
N TYR A 710 22.24 -0.05 -10.07
CA TYR A 710 22.35 -0.45 -11.48
C TYR A 710 21.31 -1.51 -11.81
N GLY A 711 20.65 -1.38 -12.94
CA GLY A 711 19.83 -2.44 -13.49
C GLY A 711 20.68 -3.55 -14.15
N ALA A 712 20.09 -4.72 -14.31
CA ALA A 712 20.70 -5.92 -14.88
C ALA A 712 19.80 -6.50 -16.00
N PRO A 713 20.00 -6.12 -17.26
CA PRO A 713 19.16 -6.60 -18.37
C PRO A 713 19.08 -8.12 -18.54
N SER A 714 20.01 -8.87 -17.97
CA SER A 714 20.10 -10.34 -18.08
C SER A 714 19.25 -11.13 -17.10
N ILE A 715 18.70 -10.50 -16.05
CA ILE A 715 17.92 -11.25 -15.02
C ILE A 715 16.67 -11.89 -15.65
N ARG A 716 16.29 -13.06 -15.13
CA ARG A 716 15.16 -13.86 -15.61
C ARG A 716 14.07 -13.94 -14.55
N GLN A 717 12.88 -14.39 -14.96
CA GLN A 717 11.78 -14.66 -14.04
C GLN A 717 12.10 -15.85 -13.10
N ALA A 718 11.57 -15.77 -11.88
CA ALA A 718 11.64 -16.81 -10.88
C ALA A 718 10.33 -17.60 -10.85
N TYR A 719 10.40 -18.93 -10.60
CA TYR A 719 9.24 -19.77 -10.37
C TYR A 719 9.12 -20.13 -8.90
N ILE A 720 7.89 -20.19 -8.39
CA ILE A 720 7.66 -20.43 -6.99
C ILE A 720 6.61 -21.53 -6.81
N HIS A 721 6.96 -22.56 -6.05
CA HIS A 721 6.06 -23.62 -5.60
C HIS A 721 5.55 -23.29 -4.21
N ASN A 722 4.23 -23.21 -4.06
CA ASN A 722 3.57 -22.81 -2.82
C ASN A 722 2.78 -23.99 -2.25
N PHE A 723 2.99 -24.29 -0.98
CA PHE A 723 2.27 -25.32 -0.22
C PHE A 723 1.70 -24.68 1.04
N ASP A 724 0.42 -24.90 1.31
CA ASP A 724 -0.27 -24.39 2.48
C ASP A 724 -1.13 -25.47 3.13
N ILE A 725 -1.12 -25.51 4.46
CA ILE A 725 -2.08 -26.24 5.28
C ILE A 725 -2.67 -25.27 6.31
N ARG A 726 -4.00 -25.28 6.48
CA ARG A 726 -4.65 -24.40 7.44
C ARG A 726 -5.85 -25.11 8.08
N TYR A 727 -5.90 -25.13 9.42
CA TYR A 727 -7.07 -25.47 10.21
C TYR A 727 -7.82 -24.21 10.59
N GLU A 728 -9.13 -24.23 10.40
CA GLU A 728 -10.03 -23.11 10.69
C GLU A 728 -11.15 -23.56 11.61
N LEU A 729 -11.39 -22.79 12.68
CA LEU A 729 -12.47 -23.02 13.65
C LEU A 729 -13.30 -21.73 13.79
N TYR A 730 -14.58 -21.87 13.66
CA TYR A 730 -15.62 -20.84 13.78
C TYR A 730 -16.58 -21.20 14.92
N PRO A 731 -16.20 -20.98 16.21
CA PRO A 731 -16.99 -21.46 17.36
C PRO A 731 -18.37 -20.82 17.42
N ARG A 732 -18.38 -19.50 17.24
CA ARG A 732 -19.55 -18.63 17.17
C ARG A 732 -19.39 -17.61 16.06
N ASN A 733 -20.47 -16.92 15.73
CA ASN A 733 -20.45 -15.87 14.75
C ASN A 733 -19.60 -14.69 15.22
N GLY A 734 -18.68 -14.24 14.34
CA GLY A 734 -17.70 -13.20 14.69
C GLY A 734 -16.48 -13.71 15.47
N GLU A 735 -16.46 -14.98 15.91
CA GLU A 735 -15.32 -15.64 16.52
C GLU A 735 -14.61 -16.53 15.51
N THR A 736 -13.28 -16.47 15.49
CA THR A 736 -12.46 -17.30 14.62
C THR A 736 -11.20 -17.74 15.37
N PHE A 737 -10.78 -18.97 15.10
CA PHE A 737 -9.45 -19.44 15.46
C PHE A 737 -8.88 -20.18 14.26
N ASN A 738 -7.78 -19.68 13.73
CA ASN A 738 -7.12 -20.24 12.56
C ASN A 738 -5.65 -20.48 12.89
N ILE A 739 -5.15 -21.62 12.48
CA ILE A 739 -3.72 -21.93 12.51
C ILE A 739 -3.33 -22.57 11.19
N GLY A 740 -2.23 -22.12 10.59
CA GLY A 740 -1.73 -22.65 9.35
C GLY A 740 -0.23 -22.69 9.28
N ALA A 741 0.28 -23.55 8.43
CA ALA A 741 1.68 -23.60 8.06
C ALA A 741 1.81 -23.46 6.53
N PHE A 742 2.91 -22.90 6.10
CA PHE A 742 3.23 -22.76 4.68
C PHE A 742 4.67 -23.10 4.39
N TYR A 743 4.93 -23.56 3.17
CA TYR A 743 6.25 -23.76 2.60
C TYR A 743 6.28 -23.22 1.18
N LYS A 744 7.32 -22.45 0.84
CA LYS A 744 7.54 -21.89 -0.49
C LYS A 744 8.96 -22.21 -0.94
N TYR A 745 9.10 -22.75 -2.14
CA TYR A 745 10.37 -22.98 -2.80
C TYR A 745 10.46 -22.06 -4.03
N PHE A 746 11.57 -21.32 -4.12
CA PHE A 746 11.85 -20.36 -5.20
C PHE A 746 12.97 -20.94 -6.07
N ASP A 747 12.70 -21.05 -7.35
CA ASP A 747 13.67 -21.38 -8.37
C ASP A 747 14.09 -20.08 -9.07
N ASN A 748 15.40 -19.82 -9.12
CA ASN A 748 16.02 -18.60 -9.68
C ASN A 748 15.46 -17.27 -9.11
N PRO A 749 15.29 -17.07 -7.80
CA PRO A 749 14.78 -15.82 -7.27
C PRO A 749 15.71 -14.65 -7.61
N ILE A 750 15.12 -13.47 -7.77
CA ILE A 750 15.84 -12.24 -8.05
C ILE A 750 16.19 -11.58 -6.72
N GLU A 751 17.50 -11.36 -6.49
CA GLU A 751 18.02 -10.77 -5.26
C GLU A 751 18.88 -9.56 -5.56
N GLN A 752 18.86 -8.58 -4.64
CA GLN A 752 19.76 -7.45 -4.67
C GLN A 752 21.16 -7.89 -4.21
N VAL A 753 22.18 -7.43 -4.91
CA VAL A 753 23.59 -7.72 -4.62
C VAL A 753 24.43 -6.45 -4.70
N ILE A 754 25.54 -6.43 -3.98
CA ILE A 754 26.51 -5.34 -4.07
C ILE A 754 27.45 -5.61 -5.24
N LEU A 755 27.72 -4.55 -6.03
CA LEU A 755 28.64 -4.59 -7.17
C LEU A 755 30.06 -4.21 -6.74
N GLY A 756 31.05 -5.04 -7.16
CA GLY A 756 32.47 -4.74 -7.05
C GLY A 756 32.96 -4.47 -5.63
N ASN A 757 33.91 -3.54 -5.49
CA ASN A 757 34.52 -3.19 -4.20
C ASN A 757 33.87 -1.98 -3.52
N SER A 758 32.85 -1.36 -4.13
CA SER A 758 32.15 -0.23 -3.56
C SER A 758 31.03 -0.66 -2.62
N PRO A 759 31.02 -0.24 -1.35
CA PRO A 759 29.96 -0.59 -0.41
C PRO A 759 28.63 0.10 -0.71
N THR A 760 28.59 0.98 -1.70
CA THR A 760 27.44 1.83 -2.02
C THR A 760 26.91 1.64 -3.45
N GLN A 761 27.26 0.51 -4.10
CA GLN A 761 26.76 0.19 -5.45
C GLN A 761 26.03 -1.15 -5.45
N TYR A 762 24.79 -1.12 -5.83
CA TYR A 762 23.88 -2.28 -5.86
C TYR A 762 23.48 -2.64 -7.28
N SER A 763 23.14 -3.91 -7.50
CA SER A 763 22.51 -4.42 -8.72
C SER A 763 21.62 -5.63 -8.38
N PHE A 764 21.16 -6.34 -9.39
CA PHE A 764 20.26 -7.49 -9.26
C PHE A 764 20.83 -8.72 -9.97
N GLU A 765 20.66 -9.89 -9.36
CA GLU A 765 20.99 -11.17 -10.01
C GLU A 765 19.96 -12.25 -9.67
N ASN A 766 19.86 -13.27 -10.53
CA ASN A 766 19.17 -14.50 -10.17
C ASN A 766 20.11 -15.38 -9.34
N VAL A 767 19.64 -15.80 -8.18
CA VAL A 767 20.37 -16.74 -7.34
C VAL A 767 19.85 -18.16 -7.52
N LYS A 768 20.59 -19.19 -7.09
CA LYS A 768 20.29 -20.60 -7.33
C LYS A 768 18.88 -20.97 -6.86
N SER A 769 18.55 -20.70 -5.60
CA SER A 769 17.23 -20.98 -5.03
C SER A 769 17.03 -20.23 -3.72
N ALA A 770 15.78 -20.21 -3.27
CA ALA A 770 15.45 -19.80 -1.91
C ALA A 770 14.28 -20.64 -1.40
N TYR A 771 14.14 -20.69 -0.07
CA TYR A 771 12.93 -21.24 0.55
C TYR A 771 12.46 -20.37 1.70
N SER A 772 11.15 -20.35 1.91
CA SER A 772 10.51 -19.68 3.04
C SER A 772 9.42 -20.57 3.61
N TYR A 773 9.39 -20.72 4.94
CA TYR A 773 8.35 -21.49 5.63
C TYR A 773 8.00 -20.84 6.96
N GLY A 774 6.78 -21.11 7.42
CA GLY A 774 6.35 -20.51 8.66
C GLY A 774 5.02 -21.05 9.16
N ILE A 775 4.66 -20.60 10.36
CA ILE A 775 3.40 -20.88 11.03
C ILE A 775 2.71 -19.55 11.29
N GLU A 776 1.41 -19.49 10.99
CA GLU A 776 0.55 -18.32 11.22
C GLU A 776 -0.64 -18.74 12.10
N THR A 777 -0.98 -17.90 13.05
CA THR A 777 -2.20 -18.04 13.84
C THR A 777 -3.00 -16.75 13.85
N GLU A 778 -4.32 -16.90 13.83
CA GLU A 778 -5.29 -15.82 13.96
C GLU A 778 -6.38 -16.25 14.94
N SER A 779 -6.66 -15.41 15.91
CA SER A 779 -7.75 -15.64 16.86
C SER A 779 -8.55 -14.37 17.05
N ARG A 780 -9.86 -14.47 16.99
CA ARG A 780 -10.80 -13.44 17.40
C ARG A 780 -11.77 -14.07 18.41
N LYS A 781 -11.81 -13.53 19.62
CA LYS A 781 -12.61 -14.07 20.72
C LYS A 781 -13.31 -12.95 21.49
N THR A 782 -14.61 -13.12 21.73
CA THR A 782 -15.34 -12.30 22.71
C THR A 782 -15.02 -12.79 24.14
N LEU A 783 -14.88 -11.87 25.07
CA LEU A 783 -14.53 -12.19 26.45
C LEU A 783 -15.76 -12.31 27.37
N ASP A 784 -16.93 -12.59 26.79
CA ASP A 784 -18.23 -12.72 27.46
C ASP A 784 -18.27 -13.85 28.52
N PHE A 785 -17.35 -14.82 28.42
CA PHE A 785 -17.18 -15.90 29.38
C PHE A 785 -16.51 -15.44 30.69
N ILE A 786 -15.95 -14.21 30.73
CA ILE A 786 -15.38 -13.60 31.93
C ILE A 786 -16.40 -12.61 32.50
N PRO A 787 -16.86 -12.79 33.77
CA PRO A 787 -17.79 -11.86 34.39
C PRO A 787 -17.34 -10.41 34.30
N GLY A 788 -18.21 -9.50 33.83
CA GLY A 788 -17.91 -8.08 33.65
C GLY A 788 -17.23 -7.73 32.34
N MET A 789 -16.82 -8.70 31.52
CA MET A 789 -16.12 -8.44 30.22
C MET A 789 -16.97 -8.74 28.98
N LYS A 790 -18.31 -8.71 29.09
CA LYS A 790 -19.22 -8.98 27.95
C LYS A 790 -19.03 -8.09 26.74
N ASP A 791 -18.59 -6.84 26.95
CA ASP A 791 -18.37 -5.84 25.92
C ASP A 791 -16.94 -5.85 25.36
N PHE A 792 -16.10 -6.79 25.84
CA PHE A 792 -14.70 -6.90 25.42
C PHE A 792 -14.51 -8.00 24.37
N SER A 793 -13.62 -7.76 23.42
CA SER A 793 -13.13 -8.76 22.48
C SER A 793 -11.62 -8.65 22.27
N LEU A 794 -10.97 -9.79 22.08
CA LEU A 794 -9.54 -9.91 21.82
C LEU A 794 -9.33 -10.39 20.38
N VAL A 795 -8.44 -9.74 19.68
CA VAL A 795 -7.91 -10.20 18.38
C VAL A 795 -6.41 -10.41 18.54
N LEU A 796 -5.93 -11.59 18.18
CA LEU A 796 -4.52 -11.94 18.24
C LEU A 796 -4.09 -12.55 16.91
N ASN A 797 -3.04 -12.02 16.33
CA ASN A 797 -2.42 -12.51 15.11
C ASN A 797 -0.92 -12.67 15.34
N ALA A 798 -0.38 -13.84 15.08
CA ALA A 798 1.04 -14.10 15.20
C ALA A 798 1.56 -14.93 14.02
N SER A 799 2.77 -14.66 13.58
CA SER A 799 3.46 -15.41 12.53
C SER A 799 4.91 -15.63 12.93
N LEU A 800 5.39 -16.86 12.73
CA LEU A 800 6.79 -17.23 12.85
C LEU A 800 7.26 -17.70 11.48
N ILE A 801 8.31 -17.08 10.93
CA ILE A 801 8.74 -17.26 9.54
C ILE A 801 10.25 -17.43 9.49
N ARG A 802 10.72 -18.40 8.71
CA ARG A 802 12.13 -18.58 8.38
C ARG A 802 12.31 -18.68 6.87
N SER A 803 13.36 -18.06 6.37
CA SER A 803 13.77 -18.19 4.98
C SER A 803 15.27 -18.34 4.85
N LYS A 804 15.70 -18.82 3.68
CA LYS A 804 17.11 -18.91 3.33
C LYS A 804 17.25 -18.76 1.82
N VAL A 805 18.12 -17.84 1.42
CA VAL A 805 18.61 -17.67 0.05
C VAL A 805 19.87 -18.53 -0.09
N GLN A 806 19.96 -19.29 -1.18
CA GLN A 806 21.08 -20.16 -1.51
C GLN A 806 21.77 -19.64 -2.76
N PHE A 807 23.01 -19.24 -2.62
CA PHE A 807 23.85 -18.81 -3.74
C PHE A 807 24.56 -20.02 -4.38
N GLU A 808 25.05 -19.84 -5.60
CA GLU A 808 25.85 -20.86 -6.27
C GLU A 808 27.18 -21.07 -5.54
N GLU A 809 27.71 -22.30 -5.60
CA GLU A 809 29.03 -22.61 -5.06
C GLU A 809 30.08 -21.78 -5.79
N GLY A 810 31.04 -21.24 -5.03
CA GLY A 810 32.11 -20.39 -5.57
C GLY A 810 31.78 -18.91 -5.65
N LYS A 811 30.52 -18.50 -5.41
CA LYS A 811 30.15 -17.09 -5.24
C LYS A 811 30.63 -16.57 -3.88
N LEU A 812 31.01 -15.30 -3.82
CA LEU A 812 31.38 -14.65 -2.55
C LEU A 812 30.16 -14.45 -1.66
N ALA A 813 28.97 -14.33 -2.25
CA ALA A 813 27.71 -14.11 -1.53
C ALA A 813 27.40 -15.27 -0.58
N ARG A 814 26.94 -14.94 0.65
CA ARG A 814 26.64 -15.91 1.70
C ARG A 814 25.15 -16.16 1.81
N ASN A 815 24.80 -17.40 2.20
CA ASN A 815 23.42 -17.76 2.50
C ASN A 815 22.88 -16.87 3.62
N ARG A 816 21.75 -16.22 3.39
CA ARG A 816 21.10 -15.29 4.30
C ARG A 816 19.57 -15.46 4.25
N PRO A 817 18.81 -14.90 5.20
CA PRO A 817 17.35 -14.75 5.03
C PRO A 817 17.02 -13.91 3.79
N LEU A 818 15.79 -14.04 3.28
CA LEU A 818 15.25 -13.12 2.26
C LEU A 818 15.23 -11.70 2.81
N GLU A 819 15.56 -10.73 1.95
CA GLU A 819 15.51 -9.31 2.31
C GLU A 819 14.09 -8.89 2.71
N GLY A 820 13.97 -8.07 3.76
CA GLY A 820 12.70 -7.62 4.30
C GLY A 820 11.93 -8.66 5.13
N GLN A 821 12.38 -9.93 5.17
CA GLN A 821 11.69 -10.98 5.92
C GLN A 821 11.99 -10.88 7.41
N SER A 822 10.93 -10.75 8.21
CA SER A 822 10.99 -10.79 9.66
C SER A 822 10.76 -12.20 10.20
N PRO A 823 11.52 -12.67 11.22
CA PRO A 823 11.34 -13.99 11.80
C PRO A 823 10.04 -14.13 12.61
N TYR A 824 9.47 -13.05 13.09
CA TYR A 824 8.16 -13.04 13.75
C TYR A 824 7.43 -11.72 13.56
N ILE A 825 6.10 -11.80 13.58
CA ILE A 825 5.18 -10.65 13.54
C ILE A 825 4.08 -10.95 14.54
N VAL A 826 3.78 -10.00 15.43
CA VAL A 826 2.67 -10.12 16.39
C VAL A 826 1.81 -8.86 16.34
N ASN A 827 0.52 -9.06 16.16
CA ASN A 827 -0.52 -8.02 16.27
C ASN A 827 -1.54 -8.46 17.33
N ALA A 828 -1.81 -7.63 18.30
CA ALA A 828 -2.83 -7.88 19.31
C ALA A 828 -3.75 -6.65 19.46
N GLY A 829 -5.05 -6.87 19.59
CA GLY A 829 -6.02 -5.81 19.77
C GLY A 829 -7.03 -6.17 20.86
N LEU A 830 -7.16 -5.30 21.84
CA LEU A 830 -8.21 -5.37 22.86
C LEU A 830 -9.26 -4.30 22.53
N TYR A 831 -10.48 -4.74 22.30
CA TYR A 831 -11.61 -3.88 21.93
C TYR A 831 -12.65 -3.89 23.03
N TYR A 832 -13.01 -2.73 23.53
CA TYR A 832 -14.20 -2.49 24.34
C TYR A 832 -15.26 -1.84 23.49
N HIS A 833 -16.45 -2.43 23.36
CA HIS A 833 -17.53 -1.90 22.56
C HIS A 833 -18.87 -2.02 23.29
N ASN A 834 -19.32 -0.92 23.88
CA ASN A 834 -20.63 -0.83 24.50
C ASN A 834 -21.61 -0.12 23.55
N GLN A 835 -22.51 -0.89 22.94
CA GLN A 835 -23.50 -0.37 21.97
C GLN A 835 -24.51 0.58 22.58
N GLU A 836 -24.98 0.31 23.80
CA GLU A 836 -25.97 1.15 24.49
C GLU A 836 -25.42 2.54 24.76
N LYS A 837 -24.15 2.61 25.18
CA LYS A 837 -23.46 3.87 25.43
C LYS A 837 -22.88 4.49 24.14
N GLY A 838 -22.90 3.79 23.03
CA GLY A 838 -22.22 4.21 21.80
C GLY A 838 -20.73 4.51 22.00
N LEU A 839 -20.08 3.80 22.93
CA LEU A 839 -18.66 4.02 23.30
C LEU A 839 -17.82 2.83 22.84
N MET A 840 -16.74 3.14 22.16
CA MET A 840 -15.73 2.16 21.77
C MET A 840 -14.35 2.65 22.19
N ILE A 841 -13.55 1.76 22.78
CA ILE A 841 -12.14 2.00 23.12
C ILE A 841 -11.35 0.82 22.54
N THR A 842 -10.22 1.11 21.91
CA THR A 842 -9.40 0.08 21.29
C THR A 842 -7.94 0.31 21.65
N LEU A 843 -7.29 -0.74 22.17
CA LEU A 843 -5.85 -0.79 22.41
C LEU A 843 -5.25 -1.78 21.42
N LEU A 844 -4.29 -1.31 20.62
CA LEU A 844 -3.62 -2.11 19.61
C LEU A 844 -2.13 -2.20 19.93
N TYR A 845 -1.58 -3.39 19.78
CA TYR A 845 -0.16 -3.68 19.91
C TYR A 845 0.37 -4.31 18.63
N ASN A 846 1.54 -3.87 18.19
CA ASN A 846 2.25 -4.44 17.05
C ASN A 846 3.74 -4.55 17.36
N VAL A 847 4.34 -5.68 16.98
CA VAL A 847 5.79 -5.85 16.94
C VAL A 847 6.19 -6.68 15.73
N ILE A 848 7.27 -6.24 15.08
CA ILE A 848 7.90 -6.93 13.95
C ILE A 848 9.33 -7.27 14.37
N GLY A 849 9.75 -8.52 14.18
CA GLY A 849 11.11 -8.97 14.47
C GLY A 849 12.15 -8.31 13.55
N LYS A 850 13.43 -8.45 13.89
CA LYS A 850 14.51 -7.91 13.06
C LYS A 850 14.46 -8.42 11.63
N ARG A 851 14.76 -7.55 10.64
CA ARG A 851 14.78 -7.92 9.22
C ARG A 851 15.93 -7.23 8.50
N ILE A 852 16.44 -7.87 7.43
CA ILE A 852 17.45 -7.24 6.57
C ILE A 852 16.79 -6.06 5.84
N ALA A 853 17.35 -4.88 6.06
CA ALA A 853 16.94 -3.63 5.39
C ALA A 853 17.85 -3.33 4.17
N ALA A 854 19.12 -3.74 4.23
CA ALA A 854 20.04 -3.68 3.11
C ALA A 854 21.05 -4.83 3.22
N VAL A 855 21.42 -5.38 2.09
CA VAL A 855 22.40 -6.48 2.01
C VAL A 855 23.82 -5.95 2.21
N GLY A 856 24.64 -6.72 2.90
CA GLY A 856 26.05 -6.44 3.12
C GLY A 856 26.93 -6.84 1.95
N ARG A 857 28.21 -6.50 2.04
CA ARG A 857 29.23 -6.85 1.05
C ARG A 857 30.11 -8.00 1.56
N PRO A 858 29.99 -9.20 0.99
CA PRO A 858 30.91 -10.29 1.32
C PRO A 858 32.30 -10.05 0.69
N SER A 859 33.36 -10.54 1.37
CA SER A 859 34.75 -10.53 0.91
C SER A 859 35.34 -11.97 0.94
N PRO A 860 36.35 -12.28 0.13
CA PRO A 860 37.11 -13.51 0.27
C PRO A 860 37.69 -13.66 1.69
N ASN A 861 38.14 -12.57 2.28
CA ASN A 861 38.52 -12.49 3.68
C ASN A 861 37.33 -12.07 4.55
N LYS A 862 36.85 -12.95 5.41
CA LYS A 862 35.69 -12.70 6.28
C LYS A 862 35.80 -11.45 7.15
N TRP A 863 37.02 -11.09 7.53
CA TRP A 863 37.28 -9.91 8.36
C TRP A 863 37.11 -8.58 7.60
N GLU A 864 37.08 -8.68 6.26
CA GLU A 864 36.81 -7.58 5.36
C GLU A 864 35.37 -7.51 4.89
N ASP A 865 34.50 -8.36 5.42
CA ASP A 865 33.08 -8.30 5.13
C ASP A 865 32.45 -7.03 5.71
N ILE A 866 31.49 -6.48 4.97
CA ILE A 866 30.54 -5.51 5.48
C ILE A 866 29.25 -6.27 5.73
N PRO A 867 28.82 -6.43 7.00
CA PRO A 867 27.61 -7.19 7.34
C PRO A 867 26.33 -6.56 6.82
N ASP A 868 25.26 -7.37 6.69
CA ASP A 868 23.92 -6.89 6.40
C ASP A 868 23.45 -5.85 7.44
N ILE A 869 22.66 -4.89 6.98
CA ILE A 869 21.99 -3.90 7.84
C ILE A 869 20.61 -4.44 8.22
N TYR A 870 20.33 -4.50 9.50
CA TYR A 870 19.05 -4.95 10.05
C TYR A 870 18.24 -3.80 10.62
N GLU A 871 16.96 -3.71 10.24
CA GLU A 871 15.97 -2.95 11.00
C GLU A 871 15.63 -3.72 12.29
N MET A 872 15.78 -3.06 13.44
CA MET A 872 15.60 -3.67 14.76
C MET A 872 14.13 -3.66 15.19
N PRO A 873 13.69 -4.63 16.00
CA PRO A 873 12.33 -4.70 16.50
C PRO A 873 11.92 -3.46 17.28
N ARG A 874 10.66 -3.03 17.09
CA ARG A 874 10.05 -1.93 17.81
C ARG A 874 8.63 -2.32 18.26
N ASN A 875 8.32 -2.06 19.54
CA ASN A 875 6.98 -2.24 20.06
C ASN A 875 6.17 -0.96 19.82
N VAL A 876 5.03 -1.11 19.18
CA VAL A 876 4.10 0.00 18.89
C VAL A 876 2.78 -0.26 19.60
N ILE A 877 2.30 0.73 20.36
CA ILE A 877 1.00 0.71 21.02
C ILE A 877 0.18 1.90 20.55
N ASP A 878 -1.02 1.64 20.06
CA ASP A 878 -2.01 2.65 19.68
C ASP A 878 -3.23 2.56 20.61
N LEU A 879 -3.72 3.69 21.08
CA LEU A 879 -4.95 3.83 21.85
C LEU A 879 -5.94 4.69 21.08
N THR A 880 -7.15 4.18 20.84
CA THR A 880 -8.20 4.93 20.14
C THR A 880 -9.50 4.88 20.91
N PHE A 881 -10.32 5.92 20.78
CA PHE A 881 -11.67 5.95 21.27
C PHE A 881 -12.63 6.53 20.25
N SER A 882 -13.87 6.13 20.32
CA SER A 882 -14.98 6.69 19.54
C SER A 882 -16.22 6.74 20.41
N LYS A 883 -16.97 7.84 20.29
CA LYS A 883 -18.22 8.09 21.00
C LYS A 883 -19.29 8.58 20.03
N MET A 884 -20.38 7.83 19.93
CA MET A 884 -21.59 8.27 19.24
C MET A 884 -22.39 9.24 20.14
N ILE A 885 -22.81 10.35 19.57
CA ILE A 885 -23.73 11.33 20.16
C ILE A 885 -25.00 11.30 19.33
N GLY A 886 -26.03 10.68 19.89
CA GLY A 886 -27.21 10.31 19.11
C GLY A 886 -26.85 9.35 17.97
N GLU A 887 -27.61 9.37 16.87
CA GLU A 887 -27.38 8.47 15.73
C GLU A 887 -26.55 9.09 14.60
N LYS A 888 -26.27 10.38 14.65
CA LYS A 888 -25.74 11.17 13.52
C LYS A 888 -24.32 11.68 13.72
N ILE A 889 -23.87 11.88 14.96
CA ILE A 889 -22.58 12.50 15.27
C ILE A 889 -21.69 11.46 15.95
N GLU A 890 -20.46 11.32 15.45
CA GLU A 890 -19.42 10.49 16.05
C GLU A 890 -18.18 11.33 16.31
N ILE A 891 -17.69 11.32 17.55
CA ILE A 891 -16.40 11.93 17.93
C ILE A 891 -15.41 10.78 18.06
N LYS A 892 -14.27 10.90 17.36
CA LYS A 892 -13.16 9.94 17.41
C LYS A 892 -11.89 10.64 17.85
N GLY A 893 -11.04 9.90 18.57
CA GLY A 893 -9.73 10.41 18.90
C GLY A 893 -8.78 9.29 19.32
N GLY A 894 -7.51 9.63 19.48
CA GLY A 894 -6.53 8.65 19.93
C GLY A 894 -5.09 9.11 19.84
N ILE A 895 -4.22 8.22 20.27
CA ILE A 895 -2.78 8.37 20.33
C ILE A 895 -2.17 7.19 19.60
N LYS A 896 -1.33 7.46 18.58
CA LYS A 896 -0.51 6.45 17.92
C LYS A 896 0.90 6.47 18.47
N ASP A 897 1.54 5.31 18.46
CA ASP A 897 2.91 5.08 18.93
C ASP A 897 3.15 5.61 20.36
N LEU A 898 2.29 5.18 21.30
CA LEU A 898 2.31 5.62 22.70
C LEU A 898 3.69 5.43 23.36
N LEU A 899 4.41 4.36 23.00
CA LEU A 899 5.73 4.06 23.53
C LEU A 899 6.82 4.95 22.92
N ASN A 900 6.64 5.44 21.71
CA ASN A 900 7.61 6.27 20.98
C ASN A 900 9.03 5.69 21.02
N GLN A 901 9.18 4.40 20.77
CA GLN A 901 10.48 3.75 20.75
C GLN A 901 11.27 4.19 19.51
N ARG A 902 12.58 4.32 19.70
CA ARG A 902 13.49 4.70 18.61
C ARG A 902 13.56 3.64 17.53
N VAL A 903 13.39 4.04 16.27
CA VAL A 903 13.72 3.22 15.11
C VAL A 903 15.25 3.13 15.01
N ARG A 904 15.78 1.91 14.80
CA ARG A 904 17.22 1.65 14.68
C ARG A 904 17.48 0.69 13.55
N PHE A 905 18.51 1.02 12.78
CA PHE A 905 19.11 0.13 11.78
C PHE A 905 20.53 -0.17 12.25
N VAL A 906 20.89 -1.44 12.23
CA VAL A 906 22.12 -1.93 12.84
C VAL A 906 22.85 -2.86 11.89
N GLN A 907 24.12 -2.59 11.71
CA GLN A 907 25.06 -3.49 11.02
C GLN A 907 25.67 -4.46 12.04
N ASN A 908 25.40 -5.77 11.85
CA ASN A 908 25.72 -6.78 12.86
C ASN A 908 27.15 -7.33 12.70
N VAL A 909 28.11 -6.60 13.21
CA VAL A 909 29.54 -6.99 13.22
C VAL A 909 29.78 -8.25 14.07
N ASN A 910 29.01 -8.46 15.14
CA ASN A 910 29.13 -9.63 16.00
C ASN A 910 28.88 -10.96 15.24
N ALA A 911 28.07 -10.95 14.18
CA ALA A 911 27.86 -12.13 13.34
C ALA A 911 29.15 -12.60 12.65
N LEU A 912 30.10 -11.71 12.37
CA LEU A 912 31.41 -12.07 11.81
C LEU A 912 32.30 -12.74 12.86
N VAL A 913 32.27 -12.26 14.09
CA VAL A 913 33.03 -12.80 15.23
C VAL A 913 32.50 -14.18 15.62
N ASP A 914 31.20 -14.36 15.76
CA ASP A 914 30.57 -15.63 16.09
C ASP A 914 30.88 -16.71 15.03
N MET A 915 30.90 -16.33 13.74
CA MET A 915 31.31 -17.23 12.67
C MET A 915 32.81 -17.65 12.78
N SER A 916 33.66 -16.75 13.29
CA SER A 916 35.09 -17.09 13.49
C SER A 916 35.33 -17.96 14.73
N ALA A 917 34.56 -17.72 15.80
CA ALA A 917 34.57 -18.59 16.98
C ALA A 917 34.10 -20.02 16.67
N TYR A 918 33.10 -20.12 15.77
CA TYR A 918 32.61 -21.39 15.25
C TYR A 918 33.69 -22.15 14.48
N SER A 919 34.55 -21.47 13.72
CA SER A 919 35.67 -22.08 13.01
C SER A 919 36.79 -22.60 13.91
N ASN A 920 36.91 -22.02 15.10
CA ASN A 920 37.99 -22.33 16.06
C ASN A 920 37.51 -23.12 17.30
N GLY A 921 36.22 -23.45 17.39
CA GLY A 921 35.65 -24.23 18.51
C GLY A 921 35.63 -23.49 19.85
N THR A 922 35.86 -22.19 19.85
CA THR A 922 35.80 -21.31 21.04
C THR A 922 34.61 -20.39 20.99
N ASP A 923 33.72 -20.56 21.95
CA ASP A 923 32.66 -19.57 22.20
C ASP A 923 33.31 -18.28 22.70
N SER A 924 33.22 -17.18 21.92
CA SER A 924 33.90 -15.93 22.26
C SER A 924 33.27 -15.22 23.46
N GLY A 925 32.12 -15.67 23.95
CA GLY A 925 31.42 -15.07 25.10
C GLY A 925 31.00 -13.61 24.87
N LEU A 926 31.13 -13.08 23.64
CA LEU A 926 30.82 -11.70 23.29
C LEU A 926 29.31 -11.49 23.23
N LYS A 927 28.83 -10.54 24.01
CA LYS A 927 27.44 -10.16 23.98
C LYS A 927 27.08 -9.50 22.64
N TYR A 928 25.91 -9.83 22.10
CA TYR A 928 25.37 -9.38 20.83
C TYR A 928 25.45 -7.84 20.59
N PHE A 929 25.62 -7.03 21.62
CA PHE A 929 25.58 -5.57 21.54
C PHE A 929 26.95 -4.87 21.57
N GLU A 930 28.03 -5.56 21.79
CA GLU A 930 29.33 -4.90 22.03
C GLU A 930 29.95 -4.31 20.75
N ARG A 931 29.63 -4.87 19.55
CA ARG A 931 30.18 -4.41 18.27
C ARG A 931 29.12 -4.00 17.25
N ASP A 932 27.86 -3.88 17.67
CA ASP A 932 26.79 -3.46 16.77
C ASP A 932 26.98 -2.00 16.34
N GLN A 933 26.96 -1.78 15.04
CA GLN A 933 27.14 -0.49 14.40
C GLN A 933 25.80 0.09 13.99
N ILE A 934 25.35 1.17 14.66
CA ILE A 934 24.08 1.83 14.33
C ILE A 934 24.25 2.66 13.06
N THR A 935 23.67 2.23 11.96
CA THR A 935 23.72 2.92 10.66
C THR A 935 22.67 4.01 10.55
N LYS A 936 21.48 3.82 11.13
CA LYS A 936 20.39 4.83 11.12
C LYS A 936 19.58 4.78 12.40
N SER A 937 19.23 5.95 12.95
CA SER A 937 18.43 6.02 14.17
C SER A 937 17.62 7.30 14.27
N TYR A 938 16.29 7.19 14.58
CA TYR A 938 15.39 8.34 14.75
C TYR A 938 14.18 8.02 15.64
N LEU A 939 13.45 9.05 16.06
CA LEU A 939 12.17 8.97 16.74
C LEU A 939 11.08 9.47 15.82
N GLN A 940 10.00 8.71 15.68
CA GLN A 940 8.85 9.14 14.85
C GLN A 940 7.94 10.15 15.57
N GLY A 941 8.00 10.20 16.90
CA GLY A 941 7.10 11.02 17.71
C GLY A 941 5.73 10.36 17.94
N ARG A 942 5.04 10.77 19.01
CA ARG A 942 3.64 10.37 19.24
C ARG A 942 2.72 11.20 18.35
N TYR A 943 1.67 10.58 17.83
CA TYR A 943 0.66 11.26 17.03
C TYR A 943 -0.68 11.28 17.76
N PHE A 944 -1.18 12.45 18.08
CA PHE A 944 -2.48 12.69 18.71
C PHE A 944 -3.47 13.14 17.64
N SER A 945 -4.67 12.60 17.65
CA SER A 945 -5.70 13.03 16.70
C SER A 945 -7.07 13.10 17.35
N ILE A 946 -7.89 14.02 16.84
CA ILE A 946 -9.30 14.14 17.16
C ILE A 946 -10.08 14.48 15.89
N GLY A 947 -11.29 13.96 15.78
CA GLY A 947 -12.16 14.23 14.64
C GLY A 947 -13.62 14.10 14.98
N ILE A 948 -14.44 14.70 14.15
CA ILE A 948 -15.89 14.63 14.20
C ILE A 948 -16.42 14.12 12.86
N SER A 949 -17.36 13.21 12.92
CA SER A 949 -18.08 12.66 11.77
C SER A 949 -19.57 12.96 11.92
N VAL A 950 -20.17 13.50 10.87
CA VAL A 950 -21.61 13.81 10.82
C VAL A 950 -22.24 13.04 9.67
N LYS A 951 -23.36 12.36 9.92
CA LYS A 951 -24.16 11.62 8.93
C LYS A 951 -25.57 12.24 8.89
N LEU A 952 -25.99 12.72 7.70
CA LEU A 952 -27.27 13.37 7.47
C LEU A 952 -28.18 12.58 6.53
#